data_172c64f55cc307c6286c669e83604522
#
_entry.id   172c64f55cc307c6286c669e83604522
#
_cell.length_a   1.000
_cell.length_b   1.000
_cell.length_c   1.000
_cell.angle_alpha   90.00
_cell.angle_beta   90.00
_cell.angle_gamma   90.00
#
_symmetry.space_group_name_H-M   'P 1'
#
loop_
_entity.id
_entity.type
_entity.pdbx_description
1 polymer ?
#
loop_
_entity_poly.entity_id
_entity_poly.type
_entity_poly.pdbx_seq_one_letter_code
_entity_poly.pdbx_strand_id
1 'polypeptide(L)'
;MARVAWAKSDPDPVTQEIRGWLPVYQHLADTAAVAGFLWDGWLPPSVKSLIAESVGAAGDARDLAVWLAGTHDLGKVSPAFAVQVPVLASVMQAQGLIASPFIEGTEERRIARHEIVSHLTVSAWLQERYEYDQSLATKMGSVLAAHHGRPPGPVAVHKTAGDPRLHGDGPWARTRLELLEAMTAELAVDPSRWRGATLTQPALALLSAFVIVADWIASSSYFPLVPPGTQPTESAVDRAERAWREIGLPAPWSARAPADDRALFHTRFGIDGEPRPVQSEMMRLAREVEAPTLMILEADTGIGKTEAALAAAEILCARFGRSGIFFGLPTQATADGMFARLLSWAERLELEEPLTVFLAHGKARLNEQNAVLRRIAFGGLAVDDPEDHLVTAHAWLADAKRGPLSSLVVGTIDQALFGALRSRHVALRHLALAGKVVVLDEVHAYDAFMNQYLERILHWLGAYGVPVIMLSATLPAERRKSFVRAYESGRPRPLVRRSRSERRASASASGEPSPPAADALDGDIGYPSIVVARPHTSPLIVRPPQSGRERTIRLDHIDDDPSSLRTLLSEALSDGGCAVVIRNTVRRVQETAADLRELFRADSDVDVVTVAHSRFLGLDRAGRDRHLLDLFGPDGRRPAKHVVVASQVVEQSLDIDFDLMVSDIAPVDLLLQRAGRLHRHRRADRPPRLQEPRLVLTGAAWQEDPPEMYRDNTRVYDRSVLLRTLAVLHERTTLDLPADIPVLVQEVYEEPAAPLRWPLPEDEARLRAEERRATAESKAQTYRLDQVDITANATLLDWIKYDAGDPDRNSAARGAVRDAEETLEVLVLQEDEDKTLRTPSWLSRNKGIAVPTEALPSPWLSDVILGCSLRLPLALCRGPHIDQHIRTLEHRYPAPAWHGSHALRGELILVLDANGRAHLDPFDLHYSPKDGLTFTRSSPSESELPL
;
A
#
# COMPACT_ATOMS: atom_id res chain seq x y z
N MET A 1 33.60 31.46 -11.34
CA MET A 1 33.22 30.62 -10.16
C MET A 1 32.05 29.67 -10.49
N ALA A 2 30.94 30.14 -11.01
CA ALA A 2 29.75 29.31 -11.33
C ALA A 2 30.03 28.08 -12.25
N ARG A 3 30.98 28.21 -13.21
CA ARG A 3 31.33 27.14 -14.16
C ARG A 3 32.13 25.97 -13.58
N VAL A 4 32.75 26.12 -12.40
CA VAL A 4 33.55 25.09 -11.75
C VAL A 4 32.86 24.43 -10.57
N ALA A 5 31.69 24.94 -10.17
CA ALA A 5 30.87 24.31 -9.14
C ALA A 5 30.26 23.02 -9.70
N TRP A 6 30.51 21.91 -9.03
CA TRP A 6 30.07 20.60 -9.47
C TRP A 6 28.75 20.18 -8.79
N ALA A 7 27.89 19.48 -9.53
CA ALA A 7 26.67 18.87 -9.02
C ALA A 7 26.77 17.37 -8.89
N LYS A 8 27.45 16.72 -9.84
CA LYS A 8 27.62 15.25 -9.90
C LYS A 8 29.04 14.90 -10.31
N SER A 9 29.51 13.77 -9.84
CA SER A 9 30.82 13.22 -10.20
C SER A 9 30.79 11.70 -10.16
N ASP A 10 31.62 11.09 -11.01
CA ASP A 10 31.86 9.65 -11.05
C ASP A 10 33.34 9.39 -10.75
N PRO A 11 33.74 9.22 -9.47
CA PRO A 11 35.08 8.86 -9.12
C PRO A 11 35.32 7.37 -9.36
N ASP A 12 36.50 7.05 -9.89
CA ASP A 12 36.96 5.67 -9.93
C ASP A 12 37.08 5.11 -8.50
N PRO A 13 36.47 3.95 -8.19
CA PRO A 13 36.44 3.43 -6.84
C PRO A 13 37.82 3.03 -6.29
N VAL A 14 38.84 2.84 -7.12
CA VAL A 14 40.20 2.43 -6.74
C VAL A 14 41.15 3.61 -6.80
N THR A 15 41.20 4.32 -7.93
CA THR A 15 42.16 5.40 -8.17
C THR A 15 41.69 6.76 -7.67
N GLN A 16 40.39 6.91 -7.38
CA GLN A 16 39.72 8.15 -7.04
C GLN A 16 39.82 9.25 -8.14
N GLU A 17 40.22 8.86 -9.34
CA GLU A 17 40.20 9.75 -10.51
C GLU A 17 38.75 10.01 -10.94
N ILE A 18 38.45 11.25 -11.30
CA ILE A 18 37.10 11.63 -11.75
C ILE A 18 36.94 11.24 -13.22
N ARG A 19 36.13 10.23 -13.49
CA ARG A 19 35.79 9.77 -14.85
C ARG A 19 34.81 10.70 -15.55
N GLY A 20 33.88 11.26 -14.78
CA GLY A 20 32.86 12.15 -15.30
C GLY A 20 32.38 13.14 -14.25
N TRP A 21 31.89 14.27 -14.70
CA TRP A 21 31.29 15.28 -13.84
C TRP A 21 30.13 16.02 -14.52
N LEU A 22 29.34 16.74 -13.74
CA LEU A 22 28.33 17.68 -14.25
C LEU A 22 28.37 18.96 -13.41
N PRO A 23 28.46 20.15 -14.05
CA PRO A 23 28.40 21.43 -13.35
C PRO A 23 27.01 21.66 -12.72
N VAL A 24 26.95 22.42 -11.62
CA VAL A 24 25.66 22.78 -10.96
C VAL A 24 24.74 23.48 -11.94
N TYR A 25 25.22 24.47 -12.69
CA TYR A 25 24.40 25.19 -13.67
C TYR A 25 23.72 24.25 -14.67
N GLN A 26 24.46 23.29 -15.24
CA GLN A 26 23.91 22.34 -16.20
C GLN A 26 22.85 21.45 -15.57
N HIS A 27 23.12 20.94 -14.35
CA HIS A 27 22.14 20.12 -13.64
C HIS A 27 20.84 20.89 -13.35
N LEU A 28 20.95 22.14 -12.92
CA LEU A 28 19.77 22.99 -12.69
C LEU A 28 18.97 23.23 -13.99
N ALA A 29 19.65 23.54 -15.09
CA ALA A 29 19.04 23.73 -16.40
C ALA A 29 18.40 22.44 -16.93
N ASP A 30 19.10 21.29 -16.84
CA ASP A 30 18.58 19.98 -17.20
C ASP A 30 17.30 19.67 -16.41
N THR A 31 17.31 19.91 -15.08
CA THR A 31 16.16 19.64 -14.21
C THR A 31 14.98 20.57 -14.54
N ALA A 32 15.23 21.83 -14.82
CA ALA A 32 14.19 22.79 -15.24
C ALA A 32 13.55 22.36 -16.56
N ALA A 33 14.36 21.97 -17.55
CA ALA A 33 13.86 21.51 -18.83
C ALA A 33 13.02 20.22 -18.70
N VAL A 34 13.48 19.25 -17.92
CA VAL A 34 12.70 18.04 -17.57
C VAL A 34 11.39 18.41 -16.88
N ALA A 35 11.42 19.36 -15.93
CA ALA A 35 10.22 19.83 -15.24
C ALA A 35 9.19 20.43 -16.21
N GLY A 36 9.65 21.15 -17.25
CA GLY A 36 8.79 21.63 -18.32
C GLY A 36 8.05 20.49 -19.02
N PHE A 37 8.77 19.47 -19.48
CA PHE A 37 8.16 18.29 -20.12
C PHE A 37 7.22 17.53 -19.18
N LEU A 38 7.60 17.34 -17.92
CA LEU A 38 6.74 16.69 -16.91
C LEU A 38 5.44 17.47 -16.70
N TRP A 39 5.53 18.79 -16.55
CA TRP A 39 4.34 19.61 -16.35
C TRP A 39 3.41 19.55 -17.57
N ASP A 40 3.95 19.72 -18.76
CA ASP A 40 3.15 19.81 -19.97
C ASP A 40 2.59 18.45 -20.39
N GLY A 41 3.40 17.39 -20.36
CA GLY A 41 3.09 16.09 -20.95
C GLY A 41 2.70 14.96 -19.97
N TRP A 42 2.95 15.08 -18.66
CA TRP A 42 2.76 13.95 -17.75
C TRP A 42 1.91 14.25 -16.51
N LEU A 43 1.97 15.46 -15.96
CA LEU A 43 1.28 15.77 -14.73
C LEU A 43 -0.25 15.80 -14.92
N PRO A 44 -1.07 15.12 -14.11
CA PRO A 44 -2.53 15.10 -14.23
C PRO A 44 -3.17 16.49 -14.16
N PRO A 45 -4.22 16.76 -14.95
CA PRO A 45 -4.92 18.05 -14.94
C PRO A 45 -5.39 18.49 -13.55
N SER A 46 -5.90 17.55 -12.75
CA SER A 46 -6.35 17.81 -11.37
C SER A 46 -5.23 18.28 -10.44
N VAL A 47 -4.01 17.77 -10.63
CA VAL A 47 -2.83 18.17 -9.85
C VAL A 47 -2.38 19.58 -10.28
N LYS A 48 -2.36 19.85 -11.59
CA LYS A 48 -2.08 21.20 -12.14
C LYS A 48 -3.06 22.23 -11.59
N SER A 49 -4.37 21.91 -11.58
CA SER A 49 -5.41 22.79 -11.07
C SER A 49 -5.24 23.11 -9.59
N LEU A 50 -4.95 22.10 -8.74
CA LEU A 50 -4.76 22.31 -7.30
C LEU A 50 -3.56 23.24 -7.01
N ILE A 51 -2.45 23.07 -7.75
CA ILE A 51 -1.30 23.97 -7.62
C ILE A 51 -1.67 25.36 -8.12
N ALA A 52 -2.36 25.47 -9.27
CA ALA A 52 -2.79 26.75 -9.85
C ALA A 52 -3.72 27.54 -8.94
N GLU A 53 -4.66 26.88 -8.26
CA GLU A 53 -5.54 27.51 -7.27
C GLU A 53 -4.75 28.14 -6.11
N SER A 54 -3.60 27.57 -5.74
CA SER A 54 -2.74 28.11 -4.69
C SER A 54 -1.82 29.24 -5.17
N VAL A 55 -1.54 29.32 -6.47
CA VAL A 55 -0.65 30.34 -7.06
C VAL A 55 -1.44 31.54 -7.61
N GLY A 56 -2.62 31.29 -8.16
CA GLY A 56 -3.53 32.31 -8.71
C GLY A 56 -3.83 32.14 -10.21
N ALA A 57 -2.88 31.63 -11.00
CA ALA A 57 -3.08 31.38 -12.43
C ALA A 57 -2.32 30.14 -12.92
N ALA A 58 -2.85 29.48 -13.94
CA ALA A 58 -2.27 28.22 -14.44
C ALA A 58 -0.86 28.41 -15.03
N GLY A 59 -0.63 29.50 -15.77
CA GLY A 59 0.69 29.82 -16.33
C GLY A 59 1.71 30.12 -15.21
N ASP A 60 1.31 30.88 -14.21
CA ASP A 60 2.16 31.20 -13.07
C ASP A 60 2.51 29.95 -12.24
N ALA A 61 1.60 28.99 -12.16
CA ALA A 61 1.84 27.71 -11.46
C ALA A 61 2.88 26.85 -12.19
N ARG A 62 2.82 26.81 -13.53
CA ARG A 62 3.83 26.15 -14.37
C ARG A 62 5.20 26.78 -14.18
N ASP A 63 5.26 28.09 -14.33
CA ASP A 63 6.49 28.86 -14.21
C ASP A 63 7.12 28.68 -12.82
N LEU A 64 6.32 28.71 -11.75
CA LEU A 64 6.77 28.46 -10.39
C LEU A 64 7.32 27.04 -10.22
N ALA A 65 6.62 26.02 -10.71
CA ALA A 65 7.03 24.62 -10.57
C ALA A 65 8.35 24.35 -11.31
N VAL A 66 8.49 24.87 -12.52
CA VAL A 66 9.71 24.75 -13.33
C VAL A 66 10.87 25.52 -12.69
N TRP A 67 10.61 26.73 -12.18
CA TRP A 67 11.62 27.53 -11.49
C TRP A 67 12.10 26.88 -10.19
N LEU A 68 11.21 26.33 -9.38
CA LEU A 68 11.58 25.56 -8.18
C LEU A 68 12.47 24.36 -8.55
N ALA A 69 12.14 23.63 -9.61
CA ALA A 69 12.97 22.54 -10.11
C ALA A 69 14.34 23.04 -10.61
N GLY A 70 14.38 24.18 -11.32
CA GLY A 70 15.63 24.80 -11.80
C GLY A 70 16.50 25.44 -10.71
N THR A 71 16.02 25.52 -9.46
CA THR A 71 16.76 26.15 -8.35
C THR A 71 16.97 25.21 -7.17
N HIS A 72 16.53 23.95 -7.25
CA HIS A 72 16.51 23.02 -6.11
C HIS A 72 17.88 22.74 -5.52
N ASP A 73 18.91 22.69 -6.34
CA ASP A 73 20.27 22.27 -6.00
C ASP A 73 21.32 23.39 -5.93
N LEU A 74 20.88 24.65 -5.84
CA LEU A 74 21.77 25.81 -5.67
C LEU A 74 22.75 25.65 -4.50
N GLY A 75 22.31 24.99 -3.44
CA GLY A 75 23.12 24.76 -2.25
C GLY A 75 24.30 23.81 -2.44
N LYS A 76 24.42 23.13 -3.58
CA LYS A 76 25.64 22.42 -3.96
C LYS A 76 26.84 23.37 -4.11
N VAL A 77 26.57 24.64 -4.32
CA VAL A 77 27.57 25.69 -4.23
C VAL A 77 27.75 26.11 -2.76
N SER A 78 28.30 25.21 -1.95
CA SER A 78 28.60 25.46 -0.54
C SER A 78 29.89 24.73 -0.12
N PRO A 79 30.65 25.23 0.88
CA PRO A 79 31.79 24.56 1.40
C PRO A 79 31.49 23.13 1.86
N ALA A 80 30.37 22.93 2.59
CA ALA A 80 29.96 21.62 3.11
C ALA A 80 29.72 20.57 2.00
N PHE A 81 29.27 20.99 0.83
CA PHE A 81 29.10 20.10 -0.31
C PHE A 81 30.41 19.89 -1.07
N ALA A 82 31.13 20.96 -1.33
CA ALA A 82 32.34 20.93 -2.16
C ALA A 82 33.41 19.96 -1.66
N VAL A 83 33.64 19.91 -0.34
CA VAL A 83 34.67 19.05 0.28
C VAL A 83 34.37 17.55 0.19
N GLN A 84 33.21 17.14 -0.31
CA GLN A 84 32.88 15.72 -0.50
C GLN A 84 33.77 15.05 -1.55
N VAL A 85 34.27 15.83 -2.52
CA VAL A 85 35.16 15.34 -3.57
C VAL A 85 36.41 16.25 -3.60
N PRO A 86 37.48 15.88 -2.90
CA PRO A 86 38.69 16.74 -2.69
C PRO A 86 39.28 17.26 -4.01
N VAL A 87 39.32 16.46 -5.05
CA VAL A 87 39.87 16.86 -6.36
C VAL A 87 39.06 18.01 -6.95
N LEU A 88 37.71 17.93 -6.94
CA LEU A 88 36.83 18.98 -7.46
C LEU A 88 36.82 20.19 -6.52
N ALA A 89 36.90 19.99 -5.22
CA ALA A 89 37.06 21.08 -4.25
C ALA A 89 38.33 21.90 -4.53
N SER A 90 39.42 21.27 -4.88
CA SER A 90 40.70 21.97 -5.22
C SER A 90 40.54 22.83 -6.47
N VAL A 91 39.79 22.37 -7.48
CA VAL A 91 39.47 23.16 -8.67
C VAL A 91 38.60 24.39 -8.31
N MET A 92 37.61 24.20 -7.43
CA MET A 92 36.78 25.32 -6.95
C MET A 92 37.58 26.32 -6.13
N GLN A 93 38.51 25.85 -5.28
CA GLN A 93 39.39 26.69 -4.48
C GLN A 93 40.34 27.55 -5.36
N ALA A 94 40.86 26.96 -6.44
CA ALA A 94 41.71 27.71 -7.39
C ALA A 94 40.94 28.86 -8.09
N GLN A 95 39.61 28.82 -8.10
CA GLN A 95 38.73 29.88 -8.61
C GLN A 95 38.18 30.81 -7.49
N GLY A 96 38.70 30.70 -6.29
CA GLY A 96 38.35 31.56 -5.16
C GLY A 96 37.19 31.06 -4.29
N LEU A 97 36.67 29.84 -4.52
CA LEU A 97 35.68 29.18 -3.65
C LEU A 97 36.40 28.34 -2.60
N ILE A 98 36.93 29.04 -1.57
CA ILE A 98 37.77 28.44 -0.54
C ILE A 98 36.93 27.84 0.55
N ALA A 99 37.05 26.52 0.78
CA ALA A 99 36.46 25.82 1.91
C ALA A 99 37.45 25.66 3.06
N SER A 100 36.96 25.72 4.30
CA SER A 100 37.78 25.43 5.47
C SER A 100 38.14 23.95 5.52
N PRO A 101 39.39 23.56 5.68
CA PRO A 101 39.78 22.16 5.80
C PRO A 101 39.27 21.49 7.09
N PHE A 102 38.81 22.26 8.07
CA PHE A 102 38.31 21.75 9.37
C PHE A 102 36.88 21.25 9.34
N ILE A 103 36.15 21.33 8.22
CA ILE A 103 34.78 20.84 8.13
C ILE A 103 34.71 19.41 7.57
N GLU A 104 35.74 18.89 6.95
CA GLU A 104 35.78 17.55 6.39
C GLU A 104 35.63 16.49 7.50
N GLY A 105 34.73 15.54 7.31
CA GLY A 105 34.45 14.46 8.26
C GLY A 105 33.64 14.85 9.50
N THR A 106 33.30 16.12 9.71
CA THR A 106 32.58 16.59 10.89
C THR A 106 31.11 16.26 10.85
N GLU A 107 30.44 16.19 12.02
CA GLU A 107 29.02 16.03 12.14
C GLU A 107 28.25 17.26 11.61
N GLU A 108 28.79 18.45 11.87
CA GLU A 108 28.24 19.72 11.40
C GLU A 108 28.10 19.74 9.88
N ARG A 109 29.10 19.23 9.14
CA ARG A 109 29.02 19.09 7.69
C ARG A 109 27.86 18.16 7.26
N ARG A 110 27.66 17.06 7.98
CA ARG A 110 26.56 16.11 7.68
C ARG A 110 25.18 16.72 7.92
N ILE A 111 25.09 17.65 8.88
CA ILE A 111 23.85 18.39 9.16
C ILE A 111 23.60 19.45 8.09
N ALA A 112 24.64 20.13 7.59
CA ALA A 112 24.56 21.18 6.59
C ALA A 112 24.39 20.62 5.17
N ARG A 113 23.24 19.96 4.94
CA ARG A 113 22.89 19.40 3.65
C ARG A 113 22.62 20.51 2.63
N HIS A 114 22.96 20.29 1.35
CA HIS A 114 22.83 21.30 0.29
C HIS A 114 21.39 21.81 0.09
N GLU A 115 20.38 20.97 0.31
CA GLU A 115 18.98 21.39 0.21
C GLU A 115 18.60 22.44 1.26
N ILE A 116 19.27 22.47 2.42
CA ILE A 116 19.10 23.53 3.43
C ILE A 116 19.69 24.84 2.89
N VAL A 117 20.85 24.75 2.27
CA VAL A 117 21.51 25.95 1.69
C VAL A 117 20.72 26.51 0.52
N SER A 118 20.10 25.65 -0.33
CA SER A 118 19.16 26.08 -1.38
C SER A 118 17.96 26.82 -0.77
N HIS A 119 17.34 26.26 0.26
CA HIS A 119 16.24 26.88 0.99
C HIS A 119 16.61 28.27 1.51
N LEU A 120 17.73 28.38 2.22
CA LEU A 120 18.19 29.65 2.81
C LEU A 120 18.45 30.71 1.73
N THR A 121 19.14 30.31 0.64
CA THR A 121 19.50 31.22 -0.45
C THR A 121 18.25 31.77 -1.16
N VAL A 122 17.33 30.89 -1.55
CA VAL A 122 16.12 31.29 -2.28
C VAL A 122 15.18 32.09 -1.40
N SER A 123 14.99 31.68 -0.13
CA SER A 123 14.13 32.40 0.80
C SER A 123 14.64 33.84 1.07
N ALA A 124 15.95 34.01 1.28
CA ALA A 124 16.55 35.33 1.47
C ALA A 124 16.42 36.20 0.20
N TRP A 125 16.75 35.65 -0.97
CA TRP A 125 16.69 36.35 -2.24
C TRP A 125 15.28 36.86 -2.58
N LEU A 126 14.24 36.03 -2.34
CA LEU A 126 12.84 36.44 -2.56
C LEU A 126 12.44 37.58 -1.63
N GLN A 127 12.88 37.57 -0.38
CA GLN A 127 12.62 38.64 0.58
C GLN A 127 13.34 39.92 0.19
N GLU A 128 14.63 39.86 -0.10
CA GLU A 128 15.49 41.01 -0.34
C GLU A 128 15.23 41.66 -1.72
N ARG A 129 15.04 40.84 -2.75
CA ARG A 129 14.95 41.32 -4.14
C ARG A 129 13.53 41.62 -4.59
N TYR A 130 12.54 40.84 -4.06
CA TYR A 130 11.14 40.91 -4.50
C TYR A 130 10.17 41.27 -3.36
N GLU A 131 10.70 41.62 -2.17
CA GLU A 131 9.90 42.06 -1.02
C GLU A 131 8.82 41.04 -0.60
N TYR A 132 9.15 39.76 -0.67
CA TYR A 132 8.25 38.72 -0.18
C TYR A 132 8.09 38.79 1.35
N ASP A 133 6.90 38.47 1.85
CA ASP A 133 6.78 38.17 3.26
C ASP A 133 7.57 36.89 3.64
N GLN A 134 8.06 36.86 4.87
CA GLN A 134 8.89 35.77 5.36
C GLN A 134 8.21 34.41 5.25
N SER A 135 6.88 34.36 5.49
CA SER A 135 6.12 33.10 5.46
C SER A 135 6.11 32.51 4.06
N LEU A 136 5.77 33.30 3.03
CA LEU A 136 5.69 32.81 1.64
C LEU A 136 7.08 32.45 1.10
N ALA A 137 8.12 33.25 1.39
CA ALA A 137 9.49 32.93 1.02
C ALA A 137 9.96 31.62 1.64
N THR A 138 9.65 31.39 2.93
CA THR A 138 9.98 30.14 3.63
C THR A 138 9.21 28.95 3.05
N LYS A 139 7.94 29.12 2.66
CA LYS A 139 7.14 28.08 2.00
C LYS A 139 7.80 27.63 0.69
N MET A 140 8.16 28.57 -0.19
CA MET A 140 8.83 28.25 -1.46
C MET A 140 10.17 27.54 -1.21
N GLY A 141 10.99 28.08 -0.31
CA GLY A 141 12.25 27.45 0.07
C GLY A 141 12.08 26.06 0.70
N SER A 142 10.95 25.80 1.42
CA SER A 142 10.70 24.50 2.02
C SER A 142 10.48 23.39 1.00
N VAL A 143 9.99 23.72 -0.21
CA VAL A 143 9.90 22.77 -1.32
C VAL A 143 11.28 22.28 -1.72
N LEU A 144 12.25 23.22 -1.84
CA LEU A 144 13.63 22.89 -2.17
C LEU A 144 14.30 22.08 -1.06
N ALA A 145 14.02 22.41 0.21
CA ALA A 145 14.53 21.66 1.35
C ALA A 145 14.01 20.23 1.45
N ALA A 146 12.90 19.92 0.77
CA ALA A 146 12.23 18.63 0.83
C ALA A 146 12.56 17.68 -0.33
N HIS A 147 13.35 18.11 -1.35
CA HIS A 147 13.52 17.34 -2.59
C HIS A 147 14.24 15.98 -2.40
N HIS A 148 14.94 15.75 -1.30
CA HIS A 148 15.47 14.43 -0.93
C HIS A 148 14.46 13.55 -0.15
N GLY A 149 13.21 13.97 -0.10
CA GLY A 149 12.09 13.20 0.49
C GLY A 149 12.01 13.25 2.00
N ARG A 150 12.94 13.91 2.69
CA ARG A 150 12.92 14.17 4.13
C ARG A 150 13.27 15.63 4.41
N PRO A 151 12.26 16.48 4.59
CA PRO A 151 12.49 17.88 4.94
C PRO A 151 13.34 18.02 6.22
N PRO A 152 14.23 19.00 6.28
CA PRO A 152 15.03 19.24 7.49
C PRO A 152 14.16 19.82 8.60
N GLY A 153 14.54 19.50 9.84
CA GLY A 153 13.96 20.15 11.01
C GLY A 153 14.56 21.54 11.25
N PRO A 154 13.86 22.40 12.01
CA PRO A 154 14.27 23.79 12.28
C PRO A 154 15.66 23.91 12.90
N VAL A 155 16.07 22.95 13.71
CA VAL A 155 17.40 22.95 14.35
C VAL A 155 18.51 22.81 13.30
N ALA A 156 18.35 21.94 12.31
CA ALA A 156 19.32 21.77 11.23
C ALA A 156 19.41 23.04 10.37
N VAL A 157 18.27 23.64 10.04
CA VAL A 157 18.21 24.91 9.31
C VAL A 157 18.92 26.02 10.08
N HIS A 158 18.62 26.17 11.38
CA HIS A 158 19.25 27.20 12.23
C HIS A 158 20.77 27.01 12.38
N LYS A 159 21.24 25.79 12.63
CA LYS A 159 22.66 25.47 12.72
C LYS A 159 23.40 25.77 11.41
N THR A 160 22.81 25.37 10.27
CA THR A 160 23.42 25.66 8.96
C THR A 160 23.45 27.16 8.67
N ALA A 161 22.38 27.90 8.94
CA ALA A 161 22.30 29.34 8.75
C ALA A 161 23.31 30.12 9.65
N GLY A 162 23.57 29.62 10.86
CA GLY A 162 24.47 30.25 11.82
C GLY A 162 25.96 29.99 11.58
N ASP A 163 26.34 29.11 10.65
CA ASP A 163 27.74 28.79 10.40
C ASP A 163 28.19 29.04 8.96
N PRO A 164 28.83 30.21 8.67
CA PRO A 164 29.32 30.54 7.32
C PRO A 164 30.34 29.52 6.78
N ARG A 165 31.05 28.77 7.63
CA ARG A 165 31.99 27.72 7.18
C ARG A 165 31.27 26.59 6.47
N LEU A 166 29.97 26.37 6.79
CA LEU A 166 29.16 25.30 6.25
C LEU A 166 28.39 25.73 4.99
N HIS A 167 27.64 26.83 5.07
CA HIS A 167 26.84 27.32 3.95
C HIS A 167 27.61 28.21 2.98
N GLY A 168 28.69 28.84 3.42
CA GLY A 168 29.53 29.74 2.64
C GLY A 168 28.91 31.13 2.44
N ASP A 169 29.60 32.16 2.85
CA ASP A 169 29.32 33.57 2.56
C ASP A 169 30.23 34.12 1.45
N GLY A 170 30.29 35.44 1.25
CA GLY A 170 31.17 36.10 0.33
C GLY A 170 31.12 35.53 -1.10
N PRO A 171 32.24 34.94 -1.60
CA PRO A 171 32.30 34.35 -2.94
C PRO A 171 31.25 33.24 -3.15
N TRP A 172 31.00 32.39 -2.17
CA TRP A 172 30.03 31.31 -2.24
C TRP A 172 28.60 31.83 -2.41
N ALA A 173 28.23 32.79 -1.57
CA ALA A 173 26.88 33.41 -1.65
C ALA A 173 26.68 34.15 -2.98
N ARG A 174 27.72 34.93 -3.42
CA ARG A 174 27.66 35.61 -4.73
C ARG A 174 27.46 34.62 -5.89
N THR A 175 28.19 33.50 -5.88
CA THR A 175 28.10 32.50 -6.93
C THR A 175 26.70 31.84 -6.95
N ARG A 176 26.10 31.56 -5.77
CA ARG A 176 24.70 31.08 -5.70
C ARG A 176 23.71 32.10 -6.26
N LEU A 177 23.86 33.37 -5.92
CA LEU A 177 22.99 34.44 -6.43
C LEU A 177 23.16 34.61 -7.94
N GLU A 178 24.39 34.61 -8.47
CA GLU A 178 24.65 34.64 -9.91
C GLU A 178 23.95 33.47 -10.64
N LEU A 179 24.00 32.26 -10.10
CA LEU A 179 23.30 31.09 -10.66
C LEU A 179 21.79 31.26 -10.58
N LEU A 180 21.26 31.71 -9.45
CA LEU A 180 19.83 31.92 -9.26
C LEU A 180 19.27 32.95 -10.23
N GLU A 181 19.97 34.07 -10.40
CA GLU A 181 19.60 35.13 -11.35
C GLU A 181 19.71 34.68 -12.81
N ALA A 182 20.78 33.89 -13.12
CA ALA A 182 20.95 33.34 -14.45
C ALA A 182 19.83 32.34 -14.79
N MET A 183 19.48 31.42 -13.89
CA MET A 183 18.37 30.49 -14.08
C MET A 183 17.01 31.18 -14.19
N THR A 184 16.77 32.22 -13.37
CA THR A 184 15.54 33.00 -13.42
C THR A 184 15.41 33.75 -14.79
N ALA A 185 16.52 34.29 -15.31
CA ALA A 185 16.55 34.94 -16.62
C ALA A 185 16.41 33.94 -17.78
N GLU A 186 17.09 32.79 -17.71
CA GLU A 186 17.02 31.74 -18.73
C GLU A 186 15.61 31.17 -18.87
N LEU A 187 14.92 30.99 -17.75
CA LEU A 187 13.53 30.53 -17.73
C LEU A 187 12.53 31.62 -18.07
N ALA A 188 12.97 32.87 -18.24
CA ALA A 188 12.16 34.04 -18.54
C ALA A 188 10.97 34.23 -17.56
N VAL A 189 11.17 33.92 -16.30
CA VAL A 189 10.15 34.04 -15.24
C VAL A 189 10.33 35.33 -14.45
N ASP A 190 9.21 35.90 -14.01
CA ASP A 190 9.19 37.03 -13.09
C ASP A 190 8.63 36.60 -11.72
N PRO A 191 9.49 36.40 -10.72
CA PRO A 191 9.04 36.01 -9.39
C PRO A 191 8.07 37.00 -8.73
N SER A 192 8.03 38.29 -9.17
CA SER A 192 7.09 39.26 -8.60
C SER A 192 5.61 38.82 -8.76
N ARG A 193 5.32 38.01 -9.76
CA ARG A 193 3.97 37.52 -10.08
C ARG A 193 3.41 36.59 -9.00
N TRP A 194 4.28 35.95 -8.23
CA TRP A 194 3.88 34.97 -7.19
C TRP A 194 3.77 35.58 -5.78
N ARG A 195 4.00 36.89 -5.61
CA ARG A 195 3.91 37.59 -4.29
C ARG A 195 2.56 37.45 -3.61
N GLY A 196 1.50 37.24 -4.36
CA GLY A 196 0.14 37.06 -3.87
C GLY A 196 -0.27 35.59 -3.68
N ALA A 197 0.62 34.64 -3.91
CA ALA A 197 0.31 33.21 -3.81
C ALA A 197 -0.07 32.81 -2.37
N THR A 198 -1.10 31.97 -2.27
CA THR A 198 -1.56 31.41 -1.00
C THR A 198 -1.23 29.92 -0.94
N LEU A 199 0.07 29.60 -1.06
CA LEU A 199 0.54 28.23 -1.09
C LEU A 199 0.07 27.43 0.15
N THR A 200 -0.77 26.45 -0.09
CA THR A 200 -1.27 25.52 0.94
C THR A 200 -0.30 24.36 1.15
N GLN A 201 -0.33 23.71 2.31
CA GLN A 201 0.55 22.55 2.56
C GLN A 201 0.32 21.42 1.55
N PRO A 202 -0.91 21.08 1.12
CA PRO A 202 -1.13 20.16 0.01
C PRO A 202 -0.41 20.54 -1.28
N ALA A 203 -0.48 21.81 -1.69
CA ALA A 203 0.22 22.29 -2.88
C ALA A 203 1.74 22.20 -2.73
N LEU A 204 2.29 22.55 -1.57
CA LEU A 204 3.72 22.41 -1.26
C LEU A 204 4.19 20.98 -1.35
N ALA A 205 3.40 20.02 -0.83
CA ALA A 205 3.73 18.59 -0.89
C ALA A 205 3.76 18.07 -2.34
N LEU A 206 2.81 18.50 -3.19
CA LEU A 206 2.78 18.13 -4.61
C LEU A 206 3.92 18.79 -5.39
N LEU A 207 4.25 20.06 -5.14
CA LEU A 207 5.40 20.75 -5.73
C LEU A 207 6.71 20.07 -5.34
N SER A 208 6.86 19.66 -4.06
CA SER A 208 8.04 18.91 -3.63
C SER A 208 8.16 17.56 -4.35
N ALA A 209 7.06 16.81 -4.46
CA ALA A 209 7.06 15.55 -5.21
C ALA A 209 7.39 15.75 -6.69
N PHE A 210 6.89 16.81 -7.30
CA PHE A 210 7.18 17.17 -8.69
C PHE A 210 8.66 17.47 -8.89
N VAL A 211 9.28 18.26 -8.00
CA VAL A 211 10.73 18.55 -8.03
C VAL A 211 11.55 17.26 -7.85
N ILE A 212 11.13 16.34 -6.94
CA ILE A 212 11.79 15.06 -6.76
C ILE A 212 11.78 14.24 -8.06
N VAL A 213 10.64 14.18 -8.75
CA VAL A 213 10.54 13.44 -10.01
C VAL A 213 11.41 14.06 -11.08
N ALA A 214 11.43 15.37 -11.21
CA ALA A 214 12.25 16.10 -12.17
C ALA A 214 13.75 15.87 -11.91
N ASP A 215 14.20 15.99 -10.65
CA ASP A 215 15.58 15.70 -10.27
C ASP A 215 15.95 14.23 -10.54
N TRP A 216 15.09 13.28 -10.21
CA TRP A 216 15.39 11.87 -10.47
C TRP A 216 15.59 11.55 -11.94
N ILE A 217 14.83 12.18 -12.82
CA ILE A 217 15.02 12.02 -14.27
C ILE A 217 16.32 12.70 -14.68
N ALA A 218 16.55 13.95 -14.31
CA ALA A 218 17.77 14.70 -14.65
C ALA A 218 19.03 14.11 -13.96
N SER A 219 18.83 13.22 -12.98
CA SER A 219 19.89 12.51 -12.26
C SER A 219 20.14 11.09 -12.79
N SER A 220 19.38 10.63 -13.77
CA SER A 220 19.48 9.27 -14.31
C SER A 220 20.54 9.14 -15.41
N SER A 221 20.74 7.92 -15.90
CA SER A 221 21.66 7.61 -17.03
C SER A 221 21.28 8.29 -18.34
N TYR A 222 20.08 8.83 -18.49
CA TYR A 222 19.65 9.62 -19.64
C TYR A 222 20.36 10.98 -19.74
N PHE A 223 21.01 11.44 -18.65
CA PHE A 223 21.83 12.65 -18.59
C PHE A 223 23.30 12.29 -18.33
N PRO A 224 24.04 11.87 -19.36
CA PRO A 224 25.43 11.44 -19.17
C PRO A 224 26.31 12.56 -18.66
N LEU A 225 27.24 12.17 -17.80
CA LEU A 225 28.33 13.03 -17.33
C LEU A 225 29.32 13.31 -18.45
N VAL A 226 30.02 14.41 -18.34
CA VAL A 226 31.07 14.81 -19.29
C VAL A 226 32.46 14.70 -18.65
N PRO A 227 33.55 14.62 -19.44
CA PRO A 227 34.90 14.58 -18.91
C PRO A 227 35.21 15.83 -18.02
N PRO A 228 36.01 15.67 -16.95
CA PRO A 228 36.35 16.79 -16.09
C PRO A 228 36.94 17.99 -16.85
N GLY A 229 36.48 19.20 -16.47
CA GLY A 229 36.92 20.43 -17.14
C GLY A 229 36.20 20.75 -18.45
N THR A 230 35.32 19.88 -18.94
CA THR A 230 34.51 20.16 -20.15
C THR A 230 33.08 20.52 -19.74
N GLN A 231 32.33 21.04 -20.70
CA GLN A 231 30.89 21.35 -20.56
C GLN A 231 30.10 20.51 -21.58
N PRO A 232 28.84 20.12 -21.27
CA PRO A 232 27.97 19.54 -22.28
C PRO A 232 27.88 20.44 -23.51
N THR A 233 27.89 19.84 -24.69
CA THR A 233 27.77 20.58 -25.98
C THR A 233 26.33 20.81 -26.40
N GLU A 234 25.42 19.92 -25.94
CA GLU A 234 23.98 20.03 -26.16
C GLU A 234 23.38 21.03 -25.15
N SER A 235 22.34 21.76 -25.56
CA SER A 235 21.57 22.58 -24.65
C SER A 235 20.79 21.70 -23.64
N ALA A 236 20.41 22.28 -22.51
CA ALA A 236 19.61 21.58 -21.52
C ALA A 236 18.26 21.11 -22.09
N VAL A 237 17.66 21.89 -22.98
CA VAL A 237 16.40 21.55 -23.65
C VAL A 237 16.58 20.35 -24.56
N ASP A 238 17.63 20.32 -25.40
CA ASP A 238 17.90 19.20 -26.31
C ASP A 238 18.20 17.91 -25.53
N ARG A 239 18.95 18.00 -24.43
CA ARG A 239 19.25 16.89 -23.52
C ARG A 239 17.96 16.35 -22.89
N ALA A 240 17.10 17.24 -22.41
CA ALA A 240 15.83 16.88 -21.81
C ALA A 240 14.85 16.29 -22.84
N GLU A 241 14.78 16.83 -24.04
CA GLU A 241 13.94 16.29 -25.12
C GLU A 241 14.37 14.89 -25.54
N ARG A 242 15.67 14.64 -25.68
CA ARG A 242 16.21 13.32 -25.93
C ARG A 242 15.87 12.35 -24.80
N ALA A 243 16.13 12.74 -23.54
CA ALA A 243 15.80 11.93 -22.37
C ALA A 243 14.29 11.62 -22.27
N TRP A 244 13.45 12.63 -22.56
CA TRP A 244 11.98 12.48 -22.57
C TRP A 244 11.51 11.44 -23.58
N ARG A 245 12.04 11.48 -24.82
CA ARG A 245 11.74 10.50 -25.86
C ARG A 245 12.22 9.09 -25.49
N GLU A 246 13.43 8.98 -24.92
CA GLU A 246 13.99 7.69 -24.49
C GLU A 246 13.25 7.07 -23.30
N ILE A 247 12.82 7.88 -22.35
CA ILE A 247 12.02 7.43 -21.20
C ILE A 247 10.64 6.99 -21.67
N GLY A 248 10.01 7.73 -22.59
CA GLY A 248 8.70 7.40 -23.16
C GLY A 248 7.56 7.40 -22.14
N LEU A 249 7.58 8.31 -21.16
CA LEU A 249 6.45 8.45 -20.22
C LEU A 249 5.18 8.84 -20.96
N PRO A 250 4.10 8.05 -20.87
CA PRO A 250 2.86 8.36 -21.57
C PRO A 250 2.15 9.57 -20.99
N ALA A 251 1.32 10.21 -21.80
CA ALA A 251 0.44 11.29 -21.36
C ALA A 251 -0.55 10.78 -20.29
N PRO A 252 -1.08 11.70 -19.45
CA PRO A 252 -2.07 11.35 -18.46
C PRO A 252 -3.34 10.76 -19.11
N TRP A 253 -3.81 9.63 -18.61
CA TRP A 253 -5.05 9.03 -19.10
C TRP A 253 -6.22 10.01 -19.00
N SER A 254 -6.93 10.17 -20.10
CA SER A 254 -8.16 10.96 -20.18
C SER A 254 -9.35 10.00 -20.27
N ALA A 255 -10.05 9.80 -19.16
CA ALA A 255 -11.17 8.88 -19.09
C ALA A 255 -12.36 9.38 -19.92
N ARG A 256 -13.01 8.45 -20.65
CA ARG A 256 -14.20 8.71 -21.47
C ARG A 256 -15.26 7.68 -21.15
N ALA A 257 -16.02 7.92 -20.08
CA ALA A 257 -17.10 7.01 -19.69
C ALA A 257 -18.31 7.16 -20.61
N PRO A 258 -18.86 6.08 -21.19
CA PRO A 258 -20.13 6.10 -21.89
C PRO A 258 -21.25 6.73 -21.05
N ALA A 259 -22.13 7.50 -21.67
CA ALA A 259 -23.24 8.15 -20.96
C ALA A 259 -24.33 7.15 -20.54
N ASP A 260 -24.53 6.09 -21.32
CA ASP A 260 -25.48 5.04 -21.06
C ASP A 260 -24.89 3.92 -20.22
N ASP A 261 -25.54 3.52 -19.14
CA ASP A 261 -25.05 2.54 -18.17
C ASP A 261 -24.91 1.13 -18.77
N ARG A 262 -25.86 0.74 -19.61
CA ARG A 262 -25.84 -0.57 -20.27
C ARG A 262 -24.71 -0.63 -21.28
N ALA A 263 -24.52 0.43 -22.06
CA ALA A 263 -23.39 0.53 -22.98
C ALA A 263 -22.06 0.48 -22.24
N LEU A 264 -21.92 1.16 -21.10
CA LEU A 264 -20.74 1.12 -20.27
C LEU A 264 -20.46 -0.30 -19.78
N PHE A 265 -21.46 -1.00 -19.24
CA PHE A 265 -21.28 -2.36 -18.73
C PHE A 265 -20.94 -3.36 -19.84
N HIS A 266 -21.62 -3.28 -20.99
CA HIS A 266 -21.30 -4.12 -22.13
C HIS A 266 -19.87 -3.89 -22.63
N THR A 267 -19.50 -2.64 -22.86
CA THR A 267 -18.18 -2.31 -23.43
C THR A 267 -17.02 -2.59 -22.46
N ARG A 268 -17.20 -2.33 -21.16
CA ARG A 268 -16.10 -2.43 -20.16
C ARG A 268 -15.99 -3.83 -19.53
N PHE A 269 -17.09 -4.53 -19.37
CA PHE A 269 -17.10 -5.82 -18.66
C PHE A 269 -17.53 -7.00 -19.53
N GLY A 270 -18.06 -6.75 -20.74
CA GLY A 270 -18.63 -7.78 -21.60
C GLY A 270 -19.88 -8.43 -21.00
N ILE A 271 -20.60 -7.69 -20.17
CA ILE A 271 -21.83 -8.15 -19.51
C ILE A 271 -23.01 -7.66 -20.33
N ASP A 272 -23.78 -8.62 -20.89
CA ASP A 272 -25.03 -8.33 -21.57
C ASP A 272 -26.17 -8.19 -20.57
N GLY A 273 -27.02 -7.19 -20.75
CA GLY A 273 -28.17 -6.91 -19.89
C GLY A 273 -28.08 -5.61 -19.12
N GLU A 274 -29.08 -5.38 -18.29
CA GLU A 274 -29.10 -4.19 -17.42
C GLU A 274 -28.18 -4.34 -16.23
N PRO A 275 -27.42 -3.30 -15.86
CA PRO A 275 -26.67 -3.27 -14.61
C PRO A 275 -27.61 -3.49 -13.42
N ARG A 276 -27.12 -4.14 -12.40
CA ARG A 276 -27.89 -4.33 -11.15
C ARG A 276 -28.18 -2.99 -10.48
N PRO A 277 -29.25 -2.88 -9.67
CA PRO A 277 -29.65 -1.61 -9.05
C PRO A 277 -28.51 -0.89 -8.32
N VAL A 278 -27.67 -1.64 -7.58
CA VAL A 278 -26.50 -1.08 -6.89
C VAL A 278 -25.49 -0.49 -7.87
N GLN A 279 -25.29 -1.13 -9.02
CA GLN A 279 -24.33 -0.70 -10.05
C GLN A 279 -24.84 0.56 -10.76
N SER A 280 -26.11 0.56 -11.18
CA SER A 280 -26.75 1.73 -11.79
C SER A 280 -26.73 2.92 -10.85
N GLU A 281 -27.03 2.71 -9.56
CA GLU A 281 -27.09 3.79 -8.59
C GLU A 281 -25.72 4.39 -8.30
N MET A 282 -24.66 3.56 -8.22
CA MET A 282 -23.29 4.04 -8.09
C MET A 282 -22.88 4.90 -9.29
N MET A 283 -23.20 4.48 -10.52
CA MET A 283 -22.92 5.25 -11.73
C MET A 283 -23.72 6.56 -11.78
N ARG A 284 -25.01 6.52 -11.44
CA ARG A 284 -25.87 7.70 -11.37
C ARG A 284 -25.30 8.74 -10.40
N LEU A 285 -24.97 8.31 -9.17
CA LEU A 285 -24.37 9.17 -8.16
C LEU A 285 -23.02 9.73 -8.60
N ALA A 286 -22.16 8.91 -9.23
CA ALA A 286 -20.89 9.37 -9.77
C ALA A 286 -21.04 10.45 -10.85
N ARG A 287 -22.13 10.43 -11.63
CA ARG A 287 -22.46 11.47 -12.60
C ARG A 287 -23.05 12.73 -11.97
N GLU A 288 -23.77 12.62 -10.86
CA GLU A 288 -24.50 13.72 -10.24
C GLU A 288 -23.69 14.54 -9.24
N VAL A 289 -22.69 13.95 -8.59
CA VAL A 289 -21.89 14.67 -7.61
C VAL A 289 -21.21 15.92 -8.21
N GLU A 290 -21.37 17.05 -7.54
CA GLU A 290 -20.87 18.35 -8.03
C GLU A 290 -19.38 18.57 -7.68
N ALA A 291 -18.88 17.90 -6.66
CA ALA A 291 -17.50 18.00 -6.20
C ALA A 291 -16.92 16.61 -5.90
N PRO A 292 -15.57 16.45 -5.94
CA PRO A 292 -14.93 15.21 -5.51
C PRO A 292 -15.43 14.77 -4.15
N THR A 293 -15.71 13.49 -3.95
CA THR A 293 -16.42 13.00 -2.77
C THR A 293 -15.92 11.65 -2.30
N LEU A 294 -16.25 11.31 -1.05
CA LEU A 294 -16.18 9.95 -0.52
C LEU A 294 -17.54 9.26 -0.74
N MET A 295 -17.52 8.11 -1.40
CA MET A 295 -18.67 7.22 -1.56
C MET A 295 -18.40 5.92 -0.82
N ILE A 296 -19.31 5.48 0.06
CA ILE A 296 -19.23 4.20 0.78
C ILE A 296 -20.36 3.30 0.28
N LEU A 297 -20.01 2.18 -0.32
CA LEU A 297 -20.95 1.16 -0.78
C LEU A 297 -20.93 -0.03 0.18
N GLU A 298 -22.04 -0.26 0.86
CA GLU A 298 -22.29 -1.46 1.67
C GLU A 298 -23.27 -2.37 0.96
N ALA A 299 -22.81 -3.57 0.60
CA ALA A 299 -23.63 -4.54 -0.11
C ALA A 299 -23.03 -5.96 0.01
N ASP A 300 -23.87 -6.98 -0.13
CA ASP A 300 -23.49 -8.39 -0.04
C ASP A 300 -22.38 -8.79 -1.04
N THR A 301 -21.73 -9.90 -0.77
CA THR A 301 -20.74 -10.48 -1.66
C THR A 301 -21.39 -11.02 -2.94
N GLY A 302 -20.72 -10.84 -4.08
CA GLY A 302 -21.23 -11.32 -5.38
C GLY A 302 -22.27 -10.43 -6.06
N ILE A 303 -22.64 -9.28 -5.46
CA ILE A 303 -23.58 -8.33 -6.09
C ILE A 303 -22.95 -7.47 -7.20
N GLY A 304 -21.63 -7.59 -7.40
CA GLY A 304 -20.90 -6.83 -8.42
C GLY A 304 -20.39 -5.47 -7.93
N LYS A 305 -19.97 -5.38 -6.66
CA LYS A 305 -19.36 -4.16 -6.07
C LYS A 305 -18.13 -3.67 -6.86
N THR A 306 -17.31 -4.59 -7.34
CA THR A 306 -16.07 -4.26 -8.07
C THR A 306 -16.38 -3.58 -9.40
N GLU A 307 -17.33 -4.12 -10.18
CA GLU A 307 -17.78 -3.53 -11.44
C GLU A 307 -18.42 -2.16 -11.21
N ALA A 308 -19.26 -2.04 -10.16
CA ALA A 308 -19.83 -0.76 -9.75
C ALA A 308 -18.75 0.28 -9.42
N ALA A 309 -17.71 -0.12 -8.70
CA ALA A 309 -16.61 0.74 -8.32
C ALA A 309 -15.74 1.19 -9.51
N LEU A 310 -15.40 0.27 -10.42
CA LEU A 310 -14.62 0.60 -11.61
C LEU A 310 -15.41 1.52 -12.57
N ALA A 311 -16.71 1.25 -12.80
CA ALA A 311 -17.57 2.10 -13.62
C ALA A 311 -17.71 3.51 -13.00
N ALA A 312 -17.99 3.59 -11.69
CA ALA A 312 -18.07 4.87 -10.99
C ALA A 312 -16.71 5.60 -11.00
N ALA A 313 -15.59 4.88 -10.83
CA ALA A 313 -14.25 5.47 -10.87
C ALA A 313 -13.92 6.05 -12.25
N GLU A 314 -14.26 5.37 -13.35
CA GLU A 314 -14.08 5.90 -14.72
C GLU A 314 -14.89 7.21 -14.90
N ILE A 315 -16.16 7.22 -14.45
CA ILE A 315 -17.02 8.42 -14.50
C ILE A 315 -16.40 9.56 -13.68
N LEU A 316 -15.92 9.28 -12.46
CA LEU A 316 -15.30 10.28 -11.59
C LEU A 316 -13.96 10.78 -12.14
N CYS A 317 -13.18 9.90 -12.81
CA CYS A 317 -11.97 10.31 -13.53
C CYS A 317 -12.30 11.34 -14.61
N ALA A 318 -13.29 11.05 -15.46
CA ALA A 318 -13.73 11.94 -16.52
C ALA A 318 -14.23 13.29 -15.96
N ARG A 319 -15.02 13.27 -14.87
CA ARG A 319 -15.61 14.48 -14.29
C ARG A 319 -14.61 15.41 -13.62
N PHE A 320 -13.64 14.84 -12.92
CA PHE A 320 -12.72 15.61 -12.06
C PHE A 320 -11.28 15.65 -12.56
N GLY A 321 -11.05 15.30 -13.84
CA GLY A 321 -9.73 15.37 -14.48
C GLY A 321 -8.70 14.50 -13.78
N ARG A 322 -9.12 13.33 -13.24
CA ARG A 322 -8.20 12.34 -12.67
C ARG A 322 -7.69 11.43 -13.77
N SER A 323 -6.42 11.08 -13.71
CA SER A 323 -5.73 10.34 -14.77
C SER A 323 -5.36 8.92 -14.36
N GLY A 324 -6.15 8.32 -13.49
CA GLY A 324 -5.92 6.94 -13.08
C GLY A 324 -6.76 6.48 -11.91
N ILE A 325 -6.56 5.22 -11.55
CA ILE A 325 -7.25 4.55 -10.44
C ILE A 325 -6.21 3.89 -9.55
N PHE A 326 -6.35 4.06 -8.24
CA PHE A 326 -5.69 3.24 -7.24
C PHE A 326 -6.71 2.30 -6.62
N PHE A 327 -6.46 0.99 -6.67
CA PHE A 327 -7.33 -0.03 -6.08
C PHE A 327 -6.60 -0.74 -4.93
N GLY A 328 -6.99 -0.44 -3.70
CA GLY A 328 -6.42 -0.97 -2.47
C GLY A 328 -7.23 -2.13 -1.89
N LEU A 329 -6.58 -3.26 -1.61
CA LEU A 329 -7.18 -4.49 -1.12
C LEU A 329 -6.53 -4.97 0.19
N PRO A 330 -7.21 -5.76 1.01
CA PRO A 330 -6.68 -6.17 2.32
C PRO A 330 -5.46 -7.09 2.22
N THR A 331 -5.37 -7.94 1.19
CA THR A 331 -4.30 -8.95 1.06
C THR A 331 -3.63 -8.94 -0.31
N GLN A 332 -2.44 -9.52 -0.39
CA GLN A 332 -1.72 -9.71 -1.65
C GLN A 332 -2.49 -10.63 -2.63
N ALA A 333 -3.09 -11.70 -2.12
CA ALA A 333 -3.85 -12.64 -2.94
C ALA A 333 -5.09 -11.99 -3.57
N THR A 334 -5.81 -11.13 -2.82
CA THR A 334 -6.92 -10.35 -3.39
C THR A 334 -6.42 -9.32 -4.40
N ALA A 335 -5.25 -8.72 -4.18
CA ALA A 335 -4.64 -7.80 -5.13
C ALA A 335 -4.24 -8.51 -6.44
N ASP A 336 -3.68 -9.73 -6.36
CA ASP A 336 -3.37 -10.54 -7.55
C ASP A 336 -4.63 -10.86 -8.37
N GLY A 337 -5.71 -11.29 -7.72
CA GLY A 337 -6.99 -11.56 -8.39
C GLY A 337 -7.64 -10.31 -9.00
N MET A 338 -7.54 -9.17 -8.31
CA MET A 338 -8.05 -7.91 -8.81
C MET A 338 -7.23 -7.37 -9.99
N PHE A 339 -5.92 -7.62 -9.99
CA PHE A 339 -5.03 -7.19 -11.06
C PHE A 339 -5.44 -7.77 -12.42
N ALA A 340 -5.76 -9.08 -12.48
CA ALA A 340 -6.27 -9.72 -13.68
C ALA A 340 -7.58 -9.07 -14.19
N ARG A 341 -8.51 -8.77 -13.27
CA ARG A 341 -9.79 -8.13 -13.59
C ARG A 341 -9.60 -6.69 -14.07
N LEU A 342 -8.68 -5.95 -13.44
CA LEU A 342 -8.35 -4.58 -13.86
C LEU A 342 -7.72 -4.58 -15.25
N LEU A 343 -6.82 -5.50 -15.56
CA LEU A 343 -6.23 -5.64 -16.90
C LEU A 343 -7.30 -5.90 -17.94
N SER A 344 -8.19 -6.88 -17.71
CA SER A 344 -9.28 -7.19 -18.64
C SER A 344 -10.26 -6.03 -18.84
N TRP A 345 -10.47 -5.20 -17.81
CA TRP A 345 -11.24 -3.97 -17.91
C TRP A 345 -10.48 -2.89 -18.71
N ALA A 346 -9.17 -2.72 -18.42
CA ALA A 346 -8.33 -1.70 -19.06
C ALA A 346 -8.13 -1.97 -20.57
N GLU A 347 -8.01 -3.24 -20.98
CA GLU A 347 -7.92 -3.65 -22.39
C GLU A 347 -9.18 -3.33 -23.21
N ARG A 348 -10.30 -3.07 -22.53
CA ARG A 348 -11.56 -2.67 -23.16
C ARG A 348 -11.83 -1.16 -23.13
N LEU A 349 -10.87 -0.38 -22.62
CA LEU A 349 -10.93 1.07 -22.70
C LEU A 349 -10.59 1.52 -24.13
N GLU A 350 -11.21 2.61 -24.55
CA GLU A 350 -10.85 3.30 -25.80
C GLU A 350 -9.63 4.18 -25.51
N LEU A 351 -8.44 3.63 -25.70
CA LEU A 351 -7.18 4.31 -25.42
C LEU A 351 -6.60 4.94 -26.68
N GLU A 352 -6.14 6.17 -26.59
CA GLU A 352 -5.36 6.86 -27.63
C GLU A 352 -3.85 6.79 -27.33
N GLU A 353 -3.49 6.62 -26.06
CA GLU A 353 -2.11 6.58 -25.56
C GLU A 353 -1.92 5.36 -24.64
N PRO A 354 -0.70 4.85 -24.47
CA PRO A 354 -0.44 3.75 -23.57
C PRO A 354 -0.84 4.04 -22.13
N LEU A 355 -1.54 3.11 -21.49
CA LEU A 355 -1.98 3.18 -20.11
C LEU A 355 -1.05 2.36 -19.21
N THR A 356 -0.38 3.01 -18.28
CA THR A 356 0.56 2.33 -17.39
C THR A 356 -0.13 1.62 -16.25
N VAL A 357 0.29 0.37 -15.97
CA VAL A 357 -0.21 -0.45 -14.87
C VAL A 357 0.89 -0.85 -13.91
N PHE A 358 0.56 -0.96 -12.62
CA PHE A 358 1.49 -1.38 -11.59
C PHE A 358 0.80 -2.21 -10.51
N LEU A 359 1.40 -3.37 -10.17
CA LEU A 359 0.96 -4.23 -9.08
C LEU A 359 1.82 -3.93 -7.84
N ALA A 360 1.20 -3.37 -6.81
CA ALA A 360 1.86 -2.75 -5.66
C ALA A 360 1.77 -3.62 -4.40
N HIS A 361 2.54 -4.71 -4.34
CA HIS A 361 2.74 -5.50 -3.11
C HIS A 361 4.07 -6.28 -3.15
N GLY A 362 4.49 -6.79 -2.00
CA GLY A 362 5.82 -7.39 -1.85
C GLY A 362 6.10 -8.61 -2.75
N LYS A 363 5.06 -9.34 -3.17
CA LYS A 363 5.18 -10.54 -4.03
C LYS A 363 4.66 -10.32 -5.46
N ALA A 364 4.49 -9.08 -5.90
CA ALA A 364 3.98 -8.74 -7.23
C ALA A 364 4.74 -9.40 -8.40
N ARG A 365 6.04 -9.68 -8.21
CA ARG A 365 6.89 -10.35 -9.21
C ARG A 365 6.50 -11.82 -9.46
N LEU A 366 5.80 -12.46 -8.51
CA LEU A 366 5.32 -13.84 -8.63
C LEU A 366 4.01 -13.94 -9.43
N ASN A 367 3.33 -12.83 -9.67
CA ASN A 367 2.14 -12.77 -10.49
C ASN A 367 2.53 -12.96 -11.97
N GLU A 368 1.98 -14.00 -12.63
CA GLU A 368 2.35 -14.36 -13.99
C GLU A 368 2.07 -13.25 -15.01
N GLN A 369 0.92 -12.58 -14.92
CA GLN A 369 0.56 -11.48 -15.82
C GLN A 369 1.48 -10.28 -15.64
N ASN A 370 1.75 -9.89 -14.40
CA ASN A 370 2.68 -8.82 -14.10
C ASN A 370 4.11 -9.15 -14.56
N ALA A 371 4.54 -10.41 -14.43
CA ALA A 371 5.85 -10.85 -14.91
C ALA A 371 5.97 -10.79 -16.45
N VAL A 372 4.88 -11.05 -17.17
CA VAL A 372 4.84 -10.91 -18.65
C VAL A 372 4.95 -9.43 -19.01
N LEU A 373 4.10 -8.57 -18.45
CA LEU A 373 4.13 -7.12 -18.72
C LEU A 373 5.50 -6.50 -18.42
N ARG A 374 6.13 -6.89 -17.32
CA ARG A 374 7.48 -6.43 -16.98
C ARG A 374 8.53 -6.91 -17.98
N ARG A 375 8.46 -8.16 -18.48
CA ARG A 375 9.38 -8.65 -19.50
C ARG A 375 9.27 -7.87 -20.79
N ILE A 376 8.06 -7.52 -21.19
CA ILE A 376 7.80 -6.65 -22.36
C ILE A 376 8.44 -5.27 -22.12
N ALA A 377 8.16 -4.65 -20.97
CA ALA A 377 8.67 -3.31 -20.61
C ALA A 377 10.21 -3.22 -20.61
N PHE A 378 10.91 -4.31 -20.26
CA PHE A 378 12.38 -4.36 -20.25
C PHE A 378 13.02 -4.94 -21.53
N GLY A 379 12.24 -5.09 -22.60
CA GLY A 379 12.75 -5.58 -23.90
C GLY A 379 13.15 -7.07 -23.92
N GLY A 380 12.68 -7.86 -22.95
CA GLY A 380 12.98 -9.29 -22.83
C GLY A 380 12.10 -10.22 -23.67
N LEU A 381 11.05 -9.70 -24.29
CA LEU A 381 10.20 -10.38 -25.26
C LEU A 381 10.03 -9.44 -26.45
N ALA A 382 10.34 -9.94 -27.66
CA ALA A 382 9.93 -9.26 -28.88
C ALA A 382 8.40 -9.40 -28.99
N VAL A 383 7.71 -8.31 -29.06
CA VAL A 383 6.27 -8.26 -29.39
C VAL A 383 6.20 -8.05 -30.89
N ASP A 384 5.43 -8.88 -31.58
CA ASP A 384 5.33 -8.84 -33.06
C ASP A 384 4.75 -7.50 -33.55
N ASP A 385 3.99 -6.79 -32.70
CA ASP A 385 3.57 -5.41 -32.92
C ASP A 385 3.44 -4.65 -31.57
N PRO A 386 4.28 -3.64 -31.28
CA PRO A 386 4.18 -2.83 -30.05
C PRO A 386 2.90 -1.98 -29.98
N GLU A 387 2.23 -1.71 -31.10
CA GLU A 387 1.01 -0.90 -31.16
C GLU A 387 -0.23 -1.67 -30.67
N ASP A 388 -0.16 -3.01 -30.58
CA ASP A 388 -1.28 -3.84 -30.11
C ASP A 388 -1.44 -3.89 -28.57
N HIS A 389 -0.47 -3.37 -27.78
CA HIS A 389 -0.51 -3.42 -26.31
C HIS A 389 -0.54 -2.02 -25.67
N LEU A 390 -1.71 -1.40 -25.68
CA LEU A 390 -1.92 -0.09 -25.05
C LEU A 390 -1.94 -0.13 -23.51
N VAL A 391 -2.09 -1.31 -22.89
CA VAL A 391 -1.97 -1.51 -21.44
C VAL A 391 -0.63 -2.14 -21.12
N THR A 392 0.27 -1.41 -20.43
CA THR A 392 1.66 -1.85 -20.27
C THR A 392 2.25 -1.51 -18.90
N ALA A 393 3.21 -2.31 -18.45
CA ALA A 393 4.14 -1.88 -17.41
C ALA A 393 5.20 -0.95 -18.05
N HIS A 394 5.62 0.06 -17.31
CA HIS A 394 6.59 1.03 -17.81
C HIS A 394 7.94 0.87 -17.10
N ALA A 395 9.05 0.75 -17.85
CA ALA A 395 10.37 0.47 -17.27
C ALA A 395 10.81 1.49 -16.21
N TRP A 396 10.61 2.79 -16.46
CA TRP A 396 10.96 3.83 -15.50
C TRP A 396 10.07 3.80 -14.24
N LEU A 397 8.81 3.36 -14.35
CA LEU A 397 7.85 3.23 -13.26
C LEU A 397 7.87 1.84 -12.58
N ALA A 398 8.82 0.97 -12.90
CA ALA A 398 8.76 -0.43 -12.46
C ALA A 398 9.28 -0.69 -11.04
N ASP A 399 9.79 0.30 -10.32
CA ASP A 399 10.21 0.14 -8.92
C ASP A 399 9.12 0.54 -7.91
N ALA A 400 9.33 0.14 -6.65
CA ALA A 400 8.36 0.34 -5.59
C ALA A 400 8.04 1.83 -5.28
N LYS A 401 8.98 2.76 -5.56
CA LYS A 401 8.78 4.19 -5.30
C LYS A 401 8.06 4.89 -6.44
N ARG A 402 8.42 4.56 -7.67
CA ARG A 402 7.88 5.19 -8.88
C ARG A 402 6.64 4.48 -9.40
N GLY A 403 6.53 3.17 -9.18
CA GLY A 403 5.39 2.37 -9.62
C GLY A 403 4.02 2.91 -9.24
N PRO A 404 3.81 3.38 -8.01
CA PRO A 404 2.54 4.02 -7.63
C PRO A 404 2.16 5.26 -8.46
N LEU A 405 3.10 5.86 -9.18
CA LEU A 405 2.83 6.96 -10.13
C LEU A 405 2.19 6.49 -11.44
N SER A 406 2.17 5.18 -11.75
CA SER A 406 1.46 4.60 -12.90
C SER A 406 -0.02 4.97 -12.88
N SER A 407 -0.67 5.01 -14.04
CA SER A 407 -2.09 5.39 -14.15
C SER A 407 -3.00 4.43 -13.39
N LEU A 408 -2.84 3.13 -13.58
CA LEU A 408 -3.59 2.10 -12.86
C LEU A 408 -2.68 1.41 -11.85
N VAL A 409 -3.10 1.40 -10.60
CA VAL A 409 -2.36 0.76 -9.51
C VAL A 409 -3.30 -0.16 -8.75
N VAL A 410 -2.96 -1.44 -8.68
CA VAL A 410 -3.60 -2.41 -7.77
C VAL A 410 -2.59 -2.77 -6.70
N GLY A 411 -3.00 -2.78 -5.45
CA GLY A 411 -2.08 -3.14 -4.38
C GLY A 411 -2.77 -3.45 -3.07
N THR A 412 -1.97 -3.77 -2.06
CA THR A 412 -2.52 -3.86 -0.71
C THR A 412 -2.85 -2.46 -0.19
N ILE A 413 -3.84 -2.39 0.70
CA ILE A 413 -4.24 -1.13 1.35
C ILE A 413 -3.05 -0.40 1.99
N ASP A 414 -2.04 -1.13 2.47
CA ASP A 414 -0.83 -0.56 3.06
C ASP A 414 -0.19 0.50 2.16
N GLN A 415 -0.27 0.33 0.82
CA GLN A 415 0.27 1.29 -0.14
C GLN A 415 -0.41 2.67 -0.05
N ALA A 416 -1.71 2.70 0.27
CA ALA A 416 -2.42 3.95 0.56
C ALA A 416 -2.06 4.46 1.97
N LEU A 417 -2.01 3.55 2.97
CA LEU A 417 -1.70 3.91 4.36
C LEU A 417 -0.29 4.48 4.51
N PHE A 418 0.66 4.09 3.66
CA PHE A 418 1.99 4.72 3.63
C PHE A 418 1.95 6.22 3.29
N GLY A 419 0.89 6.70 2.65
CA GLY A 419 0.64 8.13 2.49
C GLY A 419 0.28 8.86 3.79
N ALA A 420 -0.11 8.12 4.83
CA ALA A 420 -0.36 8.65 6.18
C ALA A 420 0.81 8.38 7.15
N LEU A 421 1.92 7.81 6.67
CA LEU A 421 3.09 7.47 7.47
C LEU A 421 4.14 8.58 7.35
N ARG A 422 4.75 8.98 8.46
CA ARG A 422 5.94 9.84 8.47
C ARG A 422 7.14 9.08 7.93
N SER A 423 7.24 9.00 6.62
CA SER A 423 8.26 8.23 5.92
C SER A 423 8.97 9.05 4.87
N ARG A 424 10.19 8.65 4.55
CA ARG A 424 10.95 9.27 3.48
C ARG A 424 10.20 9.16 2.15
N HIS A 425 10.16 10.24 1.37
CA HIS A 425 9.44 10.36 0.10
C HIS A 425 7.90 10.22 0.18
N VAL A 426 7.28 10.47 1.34
CA VAL A 426 5.82 10.47 1.48
C VAL A 426 5.15 11.41 0.47
N ALA A 427 5.78 12.51 0.09
CA ALA A 427 5.28 13.42 -0.94
C ALA A 427 5.02 12.73 -2.29
N LEU A 428 5.85 11.75 -2.69
CA LEU A 428 5.62 10.95 -3.90
C LEU A 428 4.35 10.10 -3.79
N ARG A 429 4.07 9.55 -2.60
CA ARG A 429 2.82 8.81 -2.34
C ARG A 429 1.61 9.73 -2.47
N HIS A 430 1.73 10.96 -1.98
CA HIS A 430 0.69 11.98 -2.13
C HIS A 430 0.47 12.35 -3.61
N LEU A 431 1.54 12.57 -4.38
CA LEU A 431 1.42 12.82 -5.83
C LEU A 431 0.77 11.63 -6.56
N ALA A 432 1.17 10.40 -6.20
CA ALA A 432 0.63 9.18 -6.79
C ALA A 432 -0.88 9.02 -6.56
N LEU A 433 -1.40 9.42 -5.40
CA LEU A 433 -2.82 9.35 -5.08
C LEU A 433 -3.60 10.58 -5.55
N ALA A 434 -3.00 11.77 -5.52
CA ALA A 434 -3.67 13.03 -5.86
C ALA A 434 -4.18 13.08 -7.31
N GLY A 435 -3.53 12.38 -8.24
CA GLY A 435 -3.95 12.29 -9.64
C GLY A 435 -4.99 11.24 -9.97
N LYS A 436 -5.50 10.49 -8.97
CA LYS A 436 -6.33 9.29 -9.19
C LYS A 436 -7.68 9.37 -8.51
N VAL A 437 -8.57 8.44 -8.88
CA VAL A 437 -9.68 7.99 -8.02
C VAL A 437 -9.16 6.85 -7.16
N VAL A 438 -9.43 6.90 -5.86
CA VAL A 438 -8.97 5.89 -4.90
C VAL A 438 -10.12 4.96 -4.54
N VAL A 439 -9.97 3.67 -4.84
CA VAL A 439 -10.91 2.61 -4.46
C VAL A 439 -10.29 1.78 -3.36
N LEU A 440 -10.99 1.62 -2.23
CA LEU A 440 -10.56 0.82 -1.07
C LEU A 440 -11.58 -0.27 -0.83
N ASP A 441 -11.16 -1.53 -0.99
CA ASP A 441 -12.06 -2.68 -0.86
C ASP A 441 -11.94 -3.36 0.50
N GLU A 442 -13.05 -3.99 0.93
CA GLU A 442 -13.17 -4.74 2.17
C GLU A 442 -12.72 -3.96 3.41
N VAL A 443 -13.17 -2.68 3.50
CA VAL A 443 -12.69 -1.75 4.56
C VAL A 443 -13.10 -2.16 5.97
N HIS A 444 -14.02 -3.09 6.13
CA HIS A 444 -14.35 -3.69 7.43
C HIS A 444 -13.23 -4.55 8.01
N ALA A 445 -12.34 -5.09 7.17
CA ALA A 445 -11.27 -6.00 7.58
C ALA A 445 -10.10 -5.31 8.32
N TYR A 446 -10.12 -3.97 8.45
CA TYR A 446 -9.00 -3.23 9.04
C TYR A 446 -9.16 -3.08 10.55
N ASP A 447 -8.07 -3.33 11.29
CA ASP A 447 -8.02 -3.20 12.74
C ASP A 447 -7.99 -1.72 13.22
N ALA A 448 -8.05 -1.52 14.52
CA ALA A 448 -8.06 -0.18 15.12
C ALA A 448 -6.78 0.62 14.82
N PHE A 449 -5.62 -0.05 14.74
CA PHE A 449 -4.35 0.57 14.44
C PHE A 449 -4.29 1.05 13.00
N MET A 450 -4.65 0.20 12.04
CA MET A 450 -4.72 0.55 10.62
C MET A 450 -5.71 1.68 10.35
N ASN A 451 -6.85 1.70 11.06
CA ASN A 451 -7.86 2.75 10.92
C ASN A 451 -7.32 4.14 11.26
N GLN A 452 -6.34 4.27 12.17
CA GLN A 452 -5.70 5.55 12.46
C GLN A 452 -4.98 6.14 11.24
N TYR A 453 -4.35 5.29 10.44
CA TYR A 453 -3.70 5.69 9.18
C TYR A 453 -4.72 5.89 8.06
N LEU A 454 -5.77 5.05 8.01
CA LEU A 454 -6.84 5.18 7.02
C LEU A 454 -7.58 6.52 7.17
N GLU A 455 -7.99 6.88 8.37
CA GLU A 455 -8.61 8.18 8.64
C GLU A 455 -7.67 9.34 8.28
N ARG A 456 -6.37 9.19 8.56
CA ARG A 456 -5.38 10.20 8.20
C ARG A 456 -5.19 10.36 6.69
N ILE A 457 -5.13 9.26 5.93
CA ILE A 457 -5.03 9.38 4.47
C ILE A 457 -6.33 9.90 3.87
N LEU A 458 -7.50 9.53 4.39
CA LEU A 458 -8.79 10.10 3.97
C LEU A 458 -8.81 11.62 4.16
N HIS A 459 -8.30 12.12 5.28
CA HIS A 459 -8.16 13.55 5.53
C HIS A 459 -7.30 14.25 4.44
N TRP A 460 -6.13 13.68 4.11
CA TRP A 460 -5.28 14.21 3.05
C TRP A 460 -5.92 14.11 1.67
N LEU A 461 -6.61 13.00 1.37
CA LEU A 461 -7.36 12.84 0.11
C LEU A 461 -8.49 13.86 0.00
N GLY A 462 -9.19 14.17 1.10
CA GLY A 462 -10.14 15.28 1.17
C GLY A 462 -9.51 16.63 0.85
N ALA A 463 -8.29 16.89 1.36
CA ALA A 463 -7.56 18.12 1.10
C ALA A 463 -7.09 18.27 -0.37
N TYR A 464 -6.79 17.15 -1.03
CA TYR A 464 -6.50 17.13 -2.48
C TYR A 464 -7.74 17.11 -3.36
N GLY A 465 -8.94 17.05 -2.77
CA GLY A 465 -10.18 16.86 -3.52
C GLY A 465 -10.17 15.55 -4.32
N VAL A 466 -9.60 14.47 -3.79
CA VAL A 466 -9.54 13.15 -4.44
C VAL A 466 -10.85 12.42 -4.25
N PRO A 467 -11.54 11.95 -5.33
CA PRO A 467 -12.68 11.07 -5.17
C PRO A 467 -12.26 9.74 -4.57
N VAL A 468 -12.99 9.28 -3.54
CA VAL A 468 -12.73 8.00 -2.86
C VAL A 468 -13.97 7.13 -2.92
N ILE A 469 -13.81 5.86 -3.27
CA ILE A 469 -14.85 4.83 -3.22
C ILE A 469 -14.42 3.78 -2.22
N MET A 470 -15.21 3.56 -1.19
CA MET A 470 -15.00 2.50 -0.20
C MET A 470 -16.04 1.40 -0.39
N LEU A 471 -15.57 0.16 -0.44
CA LEU A 471 -16.42 -1.02 -0.59
C LEU A 471 -16.36 -1.85 0.68
N SER A 472 -17.52 -2.32 1.11
CA SER A 472 -17.62 -3.19 2.27
C SER A 472 -18.78 -4.17 2.11
N ALA A 473 -18.67 -5.33 2.76
CA ALA A 473 -19.84 -6.17 2.97
C ALA A 473 -20.78 -5.50 3.98
N THR A 474 -20.20 -4.88 5.02
CA THR A 474 -20.93 -4.16 6.06
C THR A 474 -19.97 -3.30 6.87
N LEU A 475 -20.48 -2.23 7.50
CA LEU A 475 -19.71 -1.36 8.38
C LEU A 475 -20.52 -1.00 9.63
N PRO A 476 -19.92 -1.04 10.83
CA PRO A 476 -20.49 -0.41 12.00
C PRO A 476 -20.70 1.09 11.76
N ALA A 477 -21.79 1.65 12.33
CA ALA A 477 -22.16 3.07 12.14
C ALA A 477 -21.03 4.02 12.56
N GLU A 478 -20.34 3.75 13.66
CA GLU A 478 -19.22 4.59 14.13
C GLU A 478 -18.05 4.63 13.15
N ARG A 479 -17.71 3.50 12.52
CA ARG A 479 -16.66 3.48 11.47
C ARG A 479 -17.08 4.29 10.25
N ARG A 480 -18.31 4.14 9.79
CA ARG A 480 -18.87 4.91 8.69
C ARG A 480 -18.81 6.41 8.96
N LYS A 481 -19.19 6.84 10.16
CA LYS A 481 -19.08 8.24 10.60
C LYS A 481 -17.64 8.72 10.63
N SER A 482 -16.72 7.92 11.18
CA SER A 482 -15.30 8.31 11.29
C SER A 482 -14.68 8.54 9.93
N PHE A 483 -14.96 7.69 8.93
CA PHE A 483 -14.44 7.85 7.57
C PHE A 483 -14.99 9.09 6.88
N VAL A 484 -16.31 9.34 6.97
CA VAL A 484 -16.91 10.55 6.43
C VAL A 484 -16.34 11.80 7.11
N ARG A 485 -16.24 11.82 8.45
CA ARG A 485 -15.64 12.93 9.20
C ARG A 485 -14.18 13.17 8.81
N ALA A 486 -13.38 12.11 8.69
CA ALA A 486 -11.98 12.20 8.33
C ALA A 486 -11.82 12.86 6.96
N TYR A 487 -12.55 12.38 5.94
CA TYR A 487 -12.50 12.94 4.59
C TYR A 487 -12.96 14.40 4.54
N GLU A 488 -14.12 14.71 5.14
CA GLU A 488 -14.68 16.06 5.14
C GLU A 488 -13.84 17.06 5.94
N SER A 489 -13.16 16.60 7.02
CA SER A 489 -12.26 17.47 7.81
C SER A 489 -11.04 17.95 7.01
N GLY A 490 -10.63 17.22 5.99
CA GLY A 490 -9.53 17.60 5.10
C GLY A 490 -9.91 18.62 4.04
N ARG A 491 -11.19 18.74 3.68
CA ARG A 491 -11.63 19.63 2.60
C ARG A 491 -11.26 21.09 2.86
N PRO A 492 -10.85 21.84 1.84
CA PRO A 492 -10.68 23.28 1.94
C PRO A 492 -11.99 23.92 2.40
N ARG A 493 -11.94 24.69 3.46
CA ARG A 493 -13.11 25.45 3.93
C ARG A 493 -13.13 26.82 3.26
N PRO A 494 -14.28 27.33 2.82
CA PRO A 494 -14.38 28.71 2.40
C PRO A 494 -13.87 29.64 3.51
N LEU A 495 -12.97 30.55 3.18
CA LEU A 495 -12.48 31.54 4.12
C LEU A 495 -13.66 32.45 4.51
N VAL A 496 -14.41 32.09 5.54
CA VAL A 496 -15.36 33.01 6.18
C VAL A 496 -14.52 34.10 6.84
N ARG A 497 -14.58 35.31 6.33
CA ARG A 497 -13.99 36.50 6.97
C ARG A 497 -14.70 36.72 8.32
N ARG A 498 -14.22 36.02 9.34
CA ARG A 498 -14.66 36.29 10.71
C ARG A 498 -14.06 37.61 11.19
N SER A 499 -14.86 38.44 11.78
CA SER A 499 -14.42 39.66 12.42
C SER A 499 -13.42 39.37 13.58
N ARG A 500 -12.63 40.37 13.96
CA ARG A 500 -11.63 40.22 15.04
C ARG A 500 -12.25 39.87 16.39
N SER A 501 -13.52 40.23 16.61
CA SER A 501 -14.32 39.87 17.79
C SER A 501 -14.76 38.40 17.82
N GLU A 502 -15.14 37.86 16.69
CA GLU A 502 -15.52 36.44 16.55
C GLU A 502 -14.31 35.48 16.69
N ARG A 503 -13.10 35.94 16.29
CA ARG A 503 -11.85 35.19 16.51
C ARG A 503 -11.45 35.11 17.99
N ARG A 504 -11.72 36.14 18.77
CA ARG A 504 -11.48 36.16 20.24
C ARG A 504 -12.47 35.27 21.00
N ALA A 505 -13.73 35.23 20.57
CA ALA A 505 -14.76 34.39 21.17
C ALA A 505 -14.53 32.87 20.89
N SER A 506 -13.98 32.52 19.70
CA SER A 506 -13.66 31.13 19.35
C SER A 506 -12.37 30.59 19.98
N ALA A 507 -11.44 31.46 20.38
CA ALA A 507 -10.21 31.07 21.09
C ALA A 507 -10.44 30.67 22.55
N SER A 508 -11.58 31.06 23.14
CA SER A 508 -11.99 30.68 24.51
C SER A 508 -12.91 29.44 24.57
N ALA A 509 -13.41 29.00 23.44
CA ALA A 509 -14.16 27.75 23.31
C ALA A 509 -13.24 26.67 22.77
N SER A 510 -12.75 25.80 23.62
CA SER A 510 -11.97 24.60 23.30
C SER A 510 -12.81 23.49 22.61
N GLY A 511 -13.77 23.88 21.78
CA GLY A 511 -14.57 23.02 20.94
C GLY A 511 -14.24 23.28 19.48
N GLU A 512 -13.55 22.37 18.81
CA GLU A 512 -13.54 22.34 17.35
C GLU A 512 -14.99 22.38 16.86
N PRO A 513 -15.34 23.21 15.86
CA PRO A 513 -16.68 23.15 15.29
C PRO A 513 -16.85 21.77 14.68
N SER A 514 -17.69 20.95 15.28
CA SER A 514 -18.08 19.65 14.76
C SER A 514 -18.42 19.79 13.27
N PRO A 515 -17.93 18.90 12.40
CA PRO A 515 -18.39 18.86 11.03
C PRO A 515 -19.90 18.64 11.03
N PRO A 516 -20.64 19.20 10.04
CA PRO A 516 -22.09 19.08 10.02
C PRO A 516 -22.50 17.61 10.09
N ALA A 517 -23.38 17.40 11.01
CA ALA A 517 -24.08 16.17 11.40
C ALA A 517 -23.81 14.89 10.62
N ALA A 518 -22.75 14.17 11.00
CA ALA A 518 -22.66 12.74 10.72
C ALA A 518 -23.74 11.92 11.46
N ASP A 519 -24.54 12.60 12.29
CA ASP A 519 -25.68 12.02 13.04
C ASP A 519 -26.75 11.42 12.12
N ALA A 520 -26.81 11.86 10.85
CA ALA A 520 -27.64 11.22 9.83
C ALA A 520 -27.23 9.76 9.50
N LEU A 521 -26.03 9.35 9.93
CA LEU A 521 -25.49 8.00 9.75
C LEU A 521 -25.75 7.09 10.98
N ASP A 522 -26.44 7.60 11.99
CA ASP A 522 -26.87 6.81 13.14
C ASP A 522 -28.05 5.90 12.77
N GLY A 523 -28.06 4.73 13.37
CA GLY A 523 -29.14 3.76 13.19
C GLY A 523 -29.13 3.03 11.84
N ASP A 524 -30.28 2.51 11.48
CA ASP A 524 -30.47 1.71 10.25
C ASP A 524 -30.50 2.60 9.01
N ILE A 525 -29.44 2.57 8.25
CA ILE A 525 -29.33 3.26 6.95
C ILE A 525 -29.85 2.41 5.78
N GLY A 526 -30.35 1.19 6.04
CA GLY A 526 -30.77 0.21 5.05
C GLY A 526 -29.63 -0.60 4.45
N TYR A 527 -29.99 -1.66 3.71
CA TYR A 527 -29.03 -2.56 3.08
C TYR A 527 -29.61 -3.15 1.78
N PRO A 528 -28.92 -3.09 0.63
CA PRO A 528 -27.65 -2.39 0.43
C PRO A 528 -27.81 -0.87 0.58
N SER A 529 -26.68 -0.19 0.85
CA SER A 529 -26.67 1.26 1.01
C SER A 529 -25.47 1.92 0.35
N ILE A 530 -25.66 3.15 -0.10
CA ILE A 530 -24.61 4.02 -0.62
C ILE A 530 -24.64 5.33 0.17
N VAL A 531 -23.54 5.64 0.83
CA VAL A 531 -23.33 6.91 1.53
C VAL A 531 -22.43 7.79 0.68
N VAL A 532 -22.87 9.01 0.40
CA VAL A 532 -22.10 10.02 -0.35
C VAL A 532 -21.83 11.20 0.56
N ALA A 533 -20.57 11.44 0.88
CA ALA A 533 -20.18 12.62 1.63
C ALA A 533 -20.44 13.88 0.81
N ARG A 534 -20.99 14.93 1.42
CA ARG A 534 -21.28 16.19 0.77
C ARG A 534 -20.50 17.33 1.40
N PRO A 535 -19.94 18.26 0.62
CA PRO A 535 -19.24 19.39 1.18
C PRO A 535 -20.09 20.18 2.18
N HIS A 536 -19.64 20.25 3.43
CA HIS A 536 -20.23 21.07 4.49
C HIS A 536 -21.72 20.83 4.80
N THR A 537 -22.30 19.71 4.39
CA THR A 537 -23.69 19.32 4.62
C THR A 537 -23.78 17.86 5.10
N SER A 538 -24.97 17.43 5.52
CA SER A 538 -25.20 16.03 5.86
C SER A 538 -24.97 15.11 4.67
N PRO A 539 -24.39 13.92 4.87
CA PRO A 539 -24.18 12.94 3.80
C PRO A 539 -25.51 12.51 3.17
N LEU A 540 -25.48 12.20 1.89
CA LEU A 540 -26.60 11.59 1.19
C LEU A 540 -26.56 10.08 1.43
N ILE A 541 -27.70 9.52 1.83
CA ILE A 541 -27.89 8.08 1.98
C ILE A 541 -28.85 7.63 0.89
N VAL A 542 -28.43 6.66 0.09
CA VAL A 542 -29.23 6.05 -0.95
C VAL A 542 -29.37 4.57 -0.66
N ARG A 543 -30.59 4.03 -0.87
CA ARG A 543 -30.92 2.63 -0.63
C ARG A 543 -31.31 1.97 -1.94
N PRO A 544 -30.36 1.39 -2.68
CA PRO A 544 -30.70 0.68 -3.90
C PRO A 544 -31.61 -0.51 -3.61
N PRO A 545 -32.50 -0.87 -4.52
CA PRO A 545 -33.26 -2.10 -4.40
C PRO A 545 -32.37 -3.32 -4.25
N GLN A 546 -32.76 -4.24 -3.38
CA GLN A 546 -32.07 -5.50 -3.19
C GLN A 546 -32.12 -6.33 -4.47
N SER A 547 -31.00 -6.84 -4.91
CA SER A 547 -30.90 -7.65 -6.15
C SER A 547 -30.04 -8.90 -5.96
N GLY A 548 -29.60 -9.16 -4.74
CA GLY A 548 -28.85 -10.36 -4.37
C GLY A 548 -29.78 -11.58 -4.27
N ARG A 549 -29.16 -12.77 -4.30
CA ARG A 549 -29.86 -14.02 -4.05
C ARG A 549 -30.16 -14.14 -2.54
N GLU A 550 -31.42 -14.18 -2.18
CA GLU A 550 -31.87 -14.54 -0.83
C GLU A 550 -31.54 -16.02 -0.56
N ARG A 551 -30.99 -16.29 0.59
CA ARG A 551 -30.61 -17.64 1.04
C ARG A 551 -30.80 -17.75 2.54
N THR A 552 -31.54 -18.78 2.92
CA THR A 552 -31.61 -19.23 4.32
C THR A 552 -30.57 -20.30 4.53
N ILE A 553 -29.63 -20.05 5.43
CA ILE A 553 -28.54 -20.98 5.78
C ILE A 553 -28.89 -21.60 7.13
N ARG A 554 -28.96 -22.90 7.19
CA ARG A 554 -29.12 -23.63 8.44
C ARG A 554 -27.88 -23.44 9.32
N LEU A 555 -28.07 -23.02 10.55
CA LEU A 555 -27.03 -22.84 11.56
C LEU A 555 -27.12 -23.94 12.63
N ASP A 556 -26.04 -24.70 12.79
CA ASP A 556 -25.89 -25.72 13.81
C ASP A 556 -24.62 -25.47 14.62
N HIS A 557 -24.50 -26.17 15.76
CA HIS A 557 -23.33 -26.11 16.65
C HIS A 557 -22.84 -27.51 16.95
N ILE A 558 -21.54 -27.69 17.05
CA ILE A 558 -20.92 -28.93 17.56
C ILE A 558 -19.80 -28.58 18.55
N ASP A 559 -19.61 -29.41 19.56
CA ASP A 559 -18.50 -29.25 20.47
C ASP A 559 -17.15 -29.39 19.75
N ASP A 560 -16.15 -28.74 20.29
CA ASP A 560 -14.82 -28.68 19.66
C ASP A 560 -13.98 -29.92 20.01
N ASP A 561 -14.46 -31.07 19.54
CA ASP A 561 -13.76 -32.33 19.67
C ASP A 561 -13.67 -33.09 18.34
N PRO A 562 -12.61 -33.90 18.10
CA PRO A 562 -12.42 -34.59 16.83
C PRO A 562 -13.52 -35.61 16.51
N SER A 563 -14.14 -36.24 17.51
CA SER A 563 -15.17 -37.26 17.29
C SER A 563 -16.45 -36.65 16.74
N SER A 564 -16.89 -35.51 17.24
CA SER A 564 -18.05 -34.77 16.77
C SER A 564 -17.86 -34.35 15.31
N LEU A 565 -16.69 -33.84 14.96
CA LEU A 565 -16.35 -33.43 13.56
C LEU A 565 -16.31 -34.64 12.62
N ARG A 566 -15.69 -35.79 13.05
CA ARG A 566 -15.63 -37.03 12.29
C ARG A 566 -17.04 -37.55 11.98
N THR A 567 -17.91 -37.61 12.98
CA THR A 567 -19.30 -38.08 12.87
C THR A 567 -20.06 -37.20 11.89
N LEU A 568 -20.03 -35.91 12.08
CA LEU A 568 -20.69 -34.92 11.19
C LEU A 568 -20.26 -35.10 9.73
N LEU A 569 -18.96 -35.16 9.45
CA LEU A 569 -18.46 -35.22 8.08
C LEU A 569 -18.71 -36.61 7.45
N SER A 570 -18.62 -37.70 8.23
CA SER A 570 -18.93 -39.03 7.73
C SER A 570 -20.38 -39.15 7.32
N GLU A 571 -21.31 -38.63 8.11
CA GLU A 571 -22.73 -38.64 7.81
C GLU A 571 -23.08 -37.71 6.65
N ALA A 572 -22.61 -36.47 6.68
CA ALA A 572 -22.95 -35.47 5.68
C ALA A 572 -22.41 -35.81 4.29
N LEU A 573 -21.21 -36.41 4.21
CA LEU A 573 -20.53 -36.75 2.96
C LEU A 573 -20.70 -38.22 2.57
N SER A 574 -21.65 -38.94 3.15
CA SER A 574 -21.92 -40.35 2.81
C SER A 574 -22.32 -40.53 1.34
N ASP A 575 -23.11 -39.58 0.79
CA ASP A 575 -23.55 -39.56 -0.58
C ASP A 575 -22.65 -38.70 -1.50
N GLY A 576 -21.45 -38.31 -1.02
CA GLY A 576 -20.54 -37.38 -1.69
C GLY A 576 -20.74 -35.92 -1.25
N GLY A 577 -20.15 -34.99 -1.98
CA GLY A 577 -20.21 -33.54 -1.72
C GLY A 577 -18.89 -32.94 -1.29
N CYS A 578 -18.86 -31.62 -1.20
CA CYS A 578 -17.66 -30.84 -0.90
C CYS A 578 -17.86 -30.00 0.34
N ALA A 579 -17.05 -30.26 1.37
CA ALA A 579 -17.08 -29.54 2.62
C ALA A 579 -15.83 -28.66 2.80
N VAL A 580 -15.98 -27.58 3.55
CA VAL A 580 -14.84 -26.80 4.06
C VAL A 580 -14.86 -26.80 5.59
N VAL A 581 -13.70 -27.00 6.20
CA VAL A 581 -13.47 -26.86 7.64
C VAL A 581 -12.51 -25.70 7.86
N ILE A 582 -12.99 -24.62 8.46
CA ILE A 582 -12.21 -23.40 8.70
C ILE A 582 -11.76 -23.37 10.17
N ARG A 583 -10.45 -23.41 10.38
CA ARG A 583 -9.82 -23.29 11.69
C ARG A 583 -9.09 -21.96 11.83
N ASN A 584 -9.16 -21.34 12.99
CA ASN A 584 -8.58 -20.02 13.21
C ASN A 584 -7.05 -20.01 13.30
N THR A 585 -6.39 -21.16 13.51
CA THR A 585 -4.93 -21.25 13.55
C THR A 585 -4.40 -22.33 12.61
N VAL A 586 -3.20 -22.11 12.06
CA VAL A 586 -2.56 -23.07 11.14
C VAL A 586 -2.30 -24.40 11.83
N ARG A 587 -1.94 -24.42 13.12
CA ARG A 587 -1.75 -25.65 13.89
C ARG A 587 -3.02 -26.51 13.87
N ARG A 588 -4.18 -25.91 14.18
CA ARG A 588 -5.47 -26.63 14.15
C ARG A 588 -5.84 -27.11 12.73
N VAL A 589 -5.51 -26.32 11.70
CA VAL A 589 -5.68 -26.78 10.31
C VAL A 589 -4.90 -28.07 10.06
N GLN A 590 -3.61 -28.10 10.43
CA GLN A 590 -2.75 -29.25 10.22
C GLN A 590 -3.18 -30.48 11.04
N GLU A 591 -3.53 -30.29 12.32
CA GLU A 591 -4.07 -31.34 13.19
C GLU A 591 -5.39 -31.92 12.65
N THR A 592 -6.35 -31.05 12.29
CA THR A 592 -7.63 -31.46 11.71
C THR A 592 -7.45 -32.19 10.37
N ALA A 593 -6.55 -31.71 9.51
CA ALA A 593 -6.28 -32.38 8.24
C ALA A 593 -5.68 -33.78 8.40
N ALA A 594 -4.77 -33.95 9.37
CA ALA A 594 -4.19 -35.26 9.67
C ALA A 594 -5.28 -36.25 10.14
N ASP A 595 -6.15 -35.80 11.05
CA ASP A 595 -7.27 -36.56 11.59
C ASP A 595 -8.29 -36.96 10.50
N LEU A 596 -8.66 -36.03 9.63
CA LEU A 596 -9.61 -36.30 8.54
C LEU A 596 -9.03 -37.18 7.43
N ARG A 597 -7.73 -37.11 7.17
CA ARG A 597 -7.06 -38.05 6.25
C ARG A 597 -7.08 -39.50 6.80
N GLU A 598 -6.93 -39.64 8.09
CA GLU A 598 -7.07 -40.96 8.74
C GLU A 598 -8.50 -41.50 8.60
N LEU A 599 -9.51 -40.64 8.83
CA LEU A 599 -10.92 -40.98 8.69
C LEU A 599 -11.25 -41.48 7.27
N PHE A 600 -10.82 -40.77 6.24
CA PHE A 600 -11.18 -41.05 4.85
C PHE A 600 -10.21 -41.98 4.12
N ARG A 601 -9.14 -42.45 4.79
CA ARG A 601 -8.16 -43.37 4.17
C ARG A 601 -8.78 -44.69 3.73
N ALA A 602 -9.80 -45.13 4.44
CA ALA A 602 -10.48 -46.40 4.14
C ALA A 602 -11.45 -46.31 2.95
N ASP A 603 -11.86 -45.10 2.58
CA ASP A 603 -12.94 -44.90 1.61
C ASP A 603 -12.45 -44.65 0.17
N SER A 604 -11.16 -44.36 -0.03
CA SER A 604 -10.65 -43.96 -1.35
C SER A 604 -9.13 -44.05 -1.42
N ASP A 605 -8.61 -44.55 -2.56
CA ASP A 605 -7.19 -44.45 -2.92
C ASP A 605 -6.76 -43.01 -3.31
N VAL A 606 -7.73 -42.09 -3.45
CA VAL A 606 -7.51 -40.69 -3.80
C VAL A 606 -7.53 -39.84 -2.53
N ASP A 607 -6.57 -38.94 -2.38
CA ASP A 607 -6.53 -37.98 -1.26
C ASP A 607 -7.70 -36.98 -1.37
N VAL A 608 -8.70 -37.15 -0.52
CA VAL A 608 -9.90 -36.31 -0.48
C VAL A 608 -9.75 -35.10 0.43
N VAL A 609 -8.58 -34.86 1.02
CA VAL A 609 -8.34 -33.77 1.97
C VAL A 609 -7.27 -32.80 1.43
N THR A 610 -7.67 -31.57 1.14
CA THR A 610 -6.74 -30.48 0.77
C THR A 610 -6.58 -29.51 1.93
N VAL A 611 -5.34 -29.07 2.15
CA VAL A 611 -4.97 -28.09 3.19
C VAL A 611 -4.70 -26.72 2.57
N ALA A 612 -5.22 -25.63 3.17
CA ALA A 612 -4.98 -24.27 2.73
C ALA A 612 -4.70 -23.32 3.91
N HIS A 613 -3.47 -22.80 3.99
CA HIS A 613 -3.06 -21.85 5.04
C HIS A 613 -1.82 -21.04 4.63
N SER A 614 -1.39 -20.11 5.49
CA SER A 614 -0.30 -19.17 5.20
C SER A 614 1.13 -19.76 5.26
N ARG A 615 1.34 -20.98 5.80
CA ARG A 615 2.68 -21.57 5.98
C ARG A 615 3.12 -22.45 4.81
N PHE A 616 2.80 -22.05 3.59
CA PHE A 616 3.35 -22.61 2.36
C PHE A 616 4.32 -21.62 1.73
N LEU A 617 5.29 -22.14 0.96
CA LEU A 617 6.13 -21.32 0.10
C LEU A 617 5.27 -20.46 -0.82
N GLY A 618 5.78 -19.30 -1.23
CA GLY A 618 5.04 -18.40 -2.12
C GLY A 618 4.54 -19.09 -3.39
N LEU A 619 5.40 -19.88 -4.06
CA LEU A 619 5.05 -20.66 -5.26
C LEU A 619 4.02 -21.77 -4.97
N ASP A 620 4.19 -22.50 -3.89
CA ASP A 620 3.27 -23.60 -3.52
C ASP A 620 1.88 -23.02 -3.18
N ARG A 621 1.83 -21.87 -2.51
CA ARG A 621 0.58 -21.19 -2.17
C ARG A 621 -0.16 -20.74 -3.43
N ALA A 622 0.52 -20.07 -4.35
CA ALA A 622 -0.10 -19.66 -5.62
C ALA A 622 -0.64 -20.85 -6.42
N GLY A 623 0.10 -21.98 -6.41
CA GLY A 623 -0.37 -23.24 -7.01
C GLY A 623 -1.63 -23.79 -6.35
N ARG A 624 -1.72 -23.73 -5.00
CA ARG A 624 -2.89 -24.18 -4.24
C ARG A 624 -4.11 -23.32 -4.45
N ASP A 625 -3.96 -22.02 -4.45
CA ASP A 625 -5.05 -21.08 -4.70
C ASP A 625 -5.66 -21.35 -6.09
N ARG A 626 -4.82 -21.57 -7.10
CA ARG A 626 -5.27 -21.97 -8.45
C ARG A 626 -5.98 -23.33 -8.43
N HIS A 627 -5.42 -24.32 -7.74
CA HIS A 627 -6.03 -25.64 -7.62
C HIS A 627 -7.41 -25.60 -6.96
N LEU A 628 -7.59 -24.79 -5.92
CA LEU A 628 -8.88 -24.59 -5.28
C LEU A 628 -9.91 -23.92 -6.23
N LEU A 629 -9.48 -22.97 -7.04
CA LEU A 629 -10.31 -22.36 -8.07
C LEU A 629 -10.69 -23.37 -9.18
N ASP A 630 -9.74 -24.20 -9.62
CA ASP A 630 -9.98 -25.26 -10.62
C ASP A 630 -10.98 -26.30 -10.13
N LEU A 631 -11.05 -26.58 -8.83
CA LEU A 631 -11.98 -27.53 -8.23
C LEU A 631 -13.33 -26.89 -7.86
N PHE A 632 -13.31 -25.74 -7.20
CA PHE A 632 -14.48 -25.17 -6.53
C PHE A 632 -14.95 -23.83 -7.10
N GLY A 633 -14.25 -23.28 -8.09
CA GLY A 633 -14.63 -22.06 -8.79
C GLY A 633 -15.92 -22.21 -9.61
N PRO A 634 -16.38 -21.13 -10.26
CA PRO A 634 -17.63 -21.13 -11.05
C PRO A 634 -17.64 -22.24 -12.10
N ASP A 635 -16.56 -22.40 -12.85
CA ASP A 635 -16.37 -23.38 -13.91
C ASP A 635 -15.54 -24.59 -13.46
N GLY A 636 -15.35 -24.75 -12.14
CA GLY A 636 -14.47 -25.76 -11.56
C GLY A 636 -14.97 -27.19 -11.76
N ARG A 637 -14.03 -28.12 -11.98
CA ARG A 637 -14.30 -29.57 -12.08
C ARG A 637 -14.43 -30.18 -10.69
N ARG A 638 -15.61 -30.01 -10.12
CA ARG A 638 -15.92 -30.39 -8.76
C ARG A 638 -15.74 -31.91 -8.51
N PRO A 639 -14.99 -32.35 -7.51
CA PRO A 639 -14.87 -33.75 -7.15
C PRO A 639 -16.17 -34.28 -6.53
N ALA A 640 -16.40 -35.58 -6.66
CA ALA A 640 -17.59 -36.21 -6.09
C ALA A 640 -17.62 -36.15 -4.55
N LYS A 641 -16.46 -36.23 -3.90
CA LYS A 641 -16.28 -36.09 -2.44
C LYS A 641 -14.97 -35.39 -2.14
N HIS A 642 -15.04 -34.31 -1.35
CA HIS A 642 -13.81 -33.60 -0.96
C HIS A 642 -13.98 -32.77 0.31
N VAL A 643 -12.91 -32.63 1.10
CA VAL A 643 -12.85 -31.77 2.26
C VAL A 643 -11.66 -30.83 2.15
N VAL A 644 -11.92 -29.52 2.21
CA VAL A 644 -10.87 -28.50 2.34
C VAL A 644 -10.73 -28.14 3.80
N VAL A 645 -9.54 -28.30 4.38
CA VAL A 645 -9.23 -27.81 5.72
C VAL A 645 -8.40 -26.55 5.59
N ALA A 646 -8.93 -25.41 6.02
CA ALA A 646 -8.32 -24.12 5.75
C ALA A 646 -8.24 -23.23 6.99
N SER A 647 -7.31 -22.27 6.93
CA SER A 647 -7.37 -21.08 7.77
C SER A 647 -8.18 -19.98 7.09
N GLN A 648 -8.10 -18.73 7.56
CA GLN A 648 -8.78 -17.58 7.00
C GLN A 648 -8.48 -17.29 5.51
N VAL A 649 -7.53 -17.98 4.90
CA VAL A 649 -7.13 -17.76 3.49
C VAL A 649 -8.25 -18.01 2.48
N VAL A 650 -9.29 -18.76 2.83
CA VAL A 650 -10.45 -19.05 1.97
C VAL A 650 -11.60 -18.05 2.14
N GLU A 651 -11.52 -17.12 3.10
CA GLU A 651 -12.61 -16.18 3.40
C GLU A 651 -12.77 -15.10 2.32
N GLN A 652 -11.68 -14.52 1.85
CA GLN A 652 -11.72 -13.30 1.05
C GLN A 652 -11.16 -13.45 -0.38
N SER A 653 -10.19 -14.35 -0.59
CA SER A 653 -9.36 -14.32 -1.78
C SER A 653 -9.88 -15.11 -2.98
N LEU A 654 -10.77 -16.09 -2.76
CA LEU A 654 -11.15 -17.06 -3.77
C LEU A 654 -12.66 -17.07 -4.04
N ASP A 655 -13.05 -17.12 -5.31
CA ASP A 655 -14.44 -17.32 -5.72
C ASP A 655 -14.75 -18.82 -5.78
N ILE A 656 -14.98 -19.42 -4.61
CA ILE A 656 -15.18 -20.86 -4.40
C ILE A 656 -16.51 -21.16 -3.74
N ASP A 657 -17.00 -22.38 -3.94
CA ASP A 657 -18.34 -22.83 -3.53
C ASP A 657 -18.28 -24.18 -2.82
N PHE A 658 -18.93 -24.27 -1.65
CA PHE A 658 -19.04 -25.49 -0.85
C PHE A 658 -20.49 -25.83 -0.54
N ASP A 659 -20.72 -27.13 -0.21
CA ASP A 659 -22.02 -27.66 0.17
C ASP A 659 -22.25 -27.57 1.68
N LEU A 660 -21.19 -27.81 2.45
CA LEU A 660 -21.17 -27.78 3.91
C LEU A 660 -19.98 -26.95 4.39
N MET A 661 -20.19 -26.17 5.42
CA MET A 661 -19.11 -25.46 6.10
C MET A 661 -19.12 -25.76 7.58
N VAL A 662 -17.96 -26.13 8.12
CA VAL A 662 -17.67 -26.16 9.54
C VAL A 662 -16.69 -25.03 9.85
N SER A 663 -17.00 -24.21 10.82
CA SER A 663 -16.19 -23.02 11.13
C SER A 663 -15.93 -22.89 12.62
N ASP A 664 -14.67 -22.68 13.00
CA ASP A 664 -14.38 -22.12 14.32
C ASP A 664 -15.13 -20.82 14.49
N ILE A 665 -15.54 -20.52 15.75
CA ILE A 665 -16.13 -19.22 16.08
C ILE A 665 -15.20 -18.08 15.70
N ALA A 666 -15.75 -17.04 15.08
CA ALA A 666 -15.06 -15.85 14.63
C ALA A 666 -15.98 -14.63 14.79
N PRO A 667 -15.49 -13.40 14.64
CA PRO A 667 -16.34 -12.21 14.54
C PRO A 667 -17.49 -12.42 13.54
N VAL A 668 -18.66 -11.89 13.86
CA VAL A 668 -19.89 -12.16 13.09
C VAL A 668 -19.78 -11.78 11.62
N ASP A 669 -19.13 -10.68 11.32
CA ASP A 669 -18.87 -10.20 9.95
C ASP A 669 -18.03 -11.21 9.15
N LEU A 670 -17.03 -11.84 9.76
CA LEU A 670 -16.24 -12.90 9.14
C LEU A 670 -17.08 -14.19 8.97
N LEU A 671 -17.90 -14.56 9.96
CA LEU A 671 -18.80 -15.71 9.82
C LEU A 671 -19.79 -15.52 8.67
N LEU A 672 -20.36 -14.32 8.51
CA LEU A 672 -21.24 -13.98 7.40
C LEU A 672 -20.53 -14.06 6.04
N GLN A 673 -19.25 -13.64 5.97
CA GLN A 673 -18.42 -13.78 4.77
C GLN A 673 -18.11 -15.24 4.44
N ARG A 674 -17.78 -16.06 5.47
CA ARG A 674 -17.64 -17.51 5.34
C ARG A 674 -18.93 -18.13 4.81
N ALA A 675 -20.05 -17.80 5.42
CA ALA A 675 -21.39 -18.24 4.99
C ALA A 675 -21.68 -17.86 3.54
N GLY A 676 -21.16 -16.74 3.06
CA GLY A 676 -21.22 -16.34 1.65
C GLY A 676 -20.54 -17.30 0.66
N ARG A 677 -19.73 -18.27 1.13
CA ARG A 677 -19.11 -19.35 0.33
C ARG A 677 -19.98 -20.61 0.25
N LEU A 678 -21.06 -20.68 1.03
CA LEU A 678 -22.02 -21.78 0.98
C LEU A 678 -23.01 -21.57 -0.15
N HIS A 679 -23.17 -22.57 -1.02
CA HIS A 679 -24.08 -22.52 -2.16
C HIS A 679 -23.97 -21.23 -2.99
N ARG A 680 -22.73 -20.76 -3.14
CA ARG A 680 -22.40 -19.51 -3.83
C ARG A 680 -22.75 -19.56 -5.30
N HIS A 681 -22.43 -20.68 -5.95
CA HIS A 681 -22.76 -20.91 -7.35
C HIS A 681 -24.02 -21.77 -7.48
N ARG A 682 -24.79 -21.54 -8.54
CA ARG A 682 -25.97 -22.40 -8.86
C ARG A 682 -25.47 -23.74 -9.35
N ARG A 683 -25.76 -24.81 -8.59
CA ARG A 683 -25.42 -26.19 -8.94
C ARG A 683 -26.62 -27.08 -8.73
N ALA A 684 -26.96 -27.85 -9.77
CA ALA A 684 -28.11 -28.76 -9.75
C ALA A 684 -27.74 -30.14 -9.17
N ASP A 685 -26.46 -30.47 -9.08
CA ASP A 685 -25.91 -31.79 -8.80
C ASP A 685 -25.43 -31.96 -7.35
N ARG A 686 -25.96 -31.15 -6.42
CA ARG A 686 -25.62 -31.31 -5.00
C ARG A 686 -26.23 -32.59 -4.43
N PRO A 687 -25.47 -33.32 -3.56
CA PRO A 687 -25.98 -34.52 -2.92
C PRO A 687 -27.28 -34.25 -2.14
N PRO A 688 -28.20 -35.25 -2.02
CA PRO A 688 -29.47 -35.04 -1.34
C PRO A 688 -29.38 -34.51 0.08
N ARG A 689 -28.36 -34.90 0.84
CA ARG A 689 -28.12 -34.43 2.23
C ARG A 689 -27.59 -33.02 2.30
N LEU A 690 -27.13 -32.45 1.19
CA LEU A 690 -26.44 -31.17 1.11
C LEU A 690 -27.19 -30.19 0.15
N GLN A 691 -28.45 -30.39 -0.05
CA GLN A 691 -29.31 -29.52 -0.85
C GLN A 691 -29.62 -28.18 -0.18
N GLU A 692 -29.55 -28.15 1.17
CA GLU A 692 -29.69 -26.94 1.95
C GLU A 692 -28.30 -26.47 2.41
N PRO A 693 -27.98 -25.17 2.30
CA PRO A 693 -26.69 -24.64 2.80
C PRO A 693 -26.66 -24.75 4.31
N ARG A 694 -25.59 -25.31 4.85
CA ARG A 694 -25.42 -25.56 6.28
C ARG A 694 -24.09 -25.03 6.79
N LEU A 695 -24.17 -24.13 7.76
CA LEU A 695 -23.02 -23.65 8.54
C LEU A 695 -23.04 -24.31 9.92
N VAL A 696 -21.97 -24.96 10.29
CA VAL A 696 -21.80 -25.58 11.60
C VAL A 696 -20.70 -24.84 12.37
N LEU A 697 -21.04 -24.25 13.50
CA LEU A 697 -20.09 -23.56 14.36
C LEU A 697 -19.43 -24.54 15.33
N THR A 698 -18.13 -24.37 15.52
CA THR A 698 -17.31 -25.13 16.48
C THR A 698 -16.27 -24.19 17.13
N GLY A 699 -15.33 -24.69 17.87
CA GLY A 699 -14.31 -23.88 18.54
C GLY A 699 -14.75 -23.37 19.91
N ALA A 700 -15.84 -23.92 20.46
CA ALA A 700 -16.33 -23.69 21.81
C ALA A 700 -16.97 -24.97 22.38
N ALA A 701 -17.01 -25.10 23.70
CA ALA A 701 -17.80 -26.10 24.44
C ALA A 701 -19.22 -25.51 24.64
N TRP A 702 -20.15 -25.92 23.76
CA TRP A 702 -21.49 -25.32 23.67
C TRP A 702 -22.42 -25.71 24.83
N GLN A 703 -22.04 -26.71 25.62
CA GLN A 703 -22.80 -27.18 26.79
C GLN A 703 -22.63 -26.21 27.98
N GLU A 704 -21.63 -25.33 27.96
CA GLU A 704 -21.36 -24.39 29.04
C GLU A 704 -22.09 -23.06 28.80
N ASP A 705 -22.35 -22.30 29.90
CA ASP A 705 -23.03 -21.02 29.86
C ASP A 705 -22.23 -19.94 30.64
N PRO A 706 -21.46 -19.04 29.99
CA PRO A 706 -21.25 -18.93 28.54
C PRO A 706 -20.42 -20.08 27.96
N PRO A 707 -20.58 -20.39 26.65
CA PRO A 707 -19.77 -21.40 26.00
C PRO A 707 -18.26 -21.10 26.17
N GLU A 708 -17.50 -22.06 26.67
CA GLU A 708 -16.07 -21.92 26.85
C GLU A 708 -15.38 -22.00 25.49
N MET A 709 -14.80 -20.86 25.07
CA MET A 709 -14.12 -20.76 23.78
C MET A 709 -12.73 -21.40 23.82
N TYR A 710 -12.38 -22.10 22.75
CA TYR A 710 -11.03 -22.61 22.58
C TYR A 710 -9.99 -21.47 22.67
N ARG A 711 -8.97 -21.64 23.50
CA ARG A 711 -8.00 -20.57 23.86
C ARG A 711 -7.35 -19.88 22.66
N ASP A 712 -7.05 -20.63 21.58
CA ASP A 712 -6.41 -20.04 20.41
C ASP A 712 -7.34 -19.08 19.65
N ASN A 713 -8.68 -19.21 19.76
CA ASN A 713 -9.63 -18.29 19.14
C ASN A 713 -9.51 -16.87 19.72
N THR A 714 -9.36 -16.78 21.06
CA THR A 714 -9.18 -15.51 21.78
C THR A 714 -7.77 -14.89 21.61
N ARG A 715 -6.83 -15.63 21.01
CA ARG A 715 -5.53 -15.10 20.59
C ARG A 715 -5.58 -14.45 19.21
N VAL A 716 -6.50 -14.91 18.37
CA VAL A 716 -6.66 -14.41 16.98
C VAL A 716 -7.63 -13.24 16.96
N TYR A 717 -8.73 -13.33 17.70
CA TYR A 717 -9.79 -12.34 17.72
C TYR A 717 -10.05 -11.79 19.11
N ASP A 718 -10.63 -10.60 19.14
CA ASP A 718 -11.00 -9.96 20.39
C ASP A 718 -12.07 -10.76 21.13
N ARG A 719 -11.84 -11.03 22.41
CA ARG A 719 -12.73 -11.83 23.24
C ARG A 719 -14.12 -11.19 23.40
N SER A 720 -14.20 -9.86 23.49
CA SER A 720 -15.48 -9.15 23.61
C SER A 720 -16.32 -9.37 22.36
N VAL A 721 -15.71 -9.19 21.16
CA VAL A 721 -16.40 -9.41 19.89
C VAL A 721 -16.87 -10.87 19.76
N LEU A 722 -16.04 -11.85 20.18
CA LEU A 722 -16.43 -13.25 20.14
C LEU A 722 -17.58 -13.57 21.11
N LEU A 723 -17.58 -13.00 22.32
CA LEU A 723 -18.67 -13.18 23.27
C LEU A 723 -19.99 -12.58 22.75
N ARG A 724 -19.93 -11.41 22.15
CA ARG A 724 -21.09 -10.77 21.51
C ARG A 724 -21.58 -11.60 20.32
N THR A 725 -20.66 -12.10 19.49
CA THR A 725 -21.02 -13.01 18.38
C THR A 725 -21.71 -14.27 18.87
N LEU A 726 -21.17 -14.90 19.93
CA LEU A 726 -21.81 -16.05 20.55
C LEU A 726 -23.21 -15.71 21.08
N ALA A 727 -23.37 -14.56 21.74
CA ALA A 727 -24.64 -14.15 22.34
C ALA A 727 -25.73 -13.98 21.28
N VAL A 728 -25.41 -13.38 20.11
CA VAL A 728 -26.39 -13.17 19.03
C VAL A 728 -26.67 -14.43 18.23
N LEU A 729 -25.75 -15.40 18.16
CA LEU A 729 -25.91 -16.63 17.38
C LEU A 729 -26.36 -17.85 18.19
N HIS A 730 -26.27 -17.83 19.53
CA HIS A 730 -26.45 -19.00 20.38
C HIS A 730 -27.82 -19.68 20.22
N GLU A 731 -28.90 -18.91 20.07
CA GLU A 731 -30.26 -19.44 19.92
C GLU A 731 -30.76 -19.45 18.48
N ARG A 732 -29.94 -18.95 17.53
CA ARG A 732 -30.32 -18.93 16.12
C ARG A 732 -30.10 -20.30 15.49
N THR A 733 -31.08 -20.74 14.71
CA THR A 733 -31.01 -21.97 13.91
C THR A 733 -30.89 -21.71 12.41
N THR A 734 -31.05 -20.44 11.99
CA THR A 734 -30.97 -20.02 10.59
C THR A 734 -30.31 -18.63 10.49
N LEU A 735 -29.72 -18.38 9.33
CA LEU A 735 -29.25 -17.09 8.90
C LEU A 735 -29.90 -16.75 7.56
N ASP A 736 -30.65 -15.67 7.50
CA ASP A 736 -31.28 -15.17 6.28
C ASP A 736 -30.41 -14.11 5.62
N LEU A 737 -29.66 -14.50 4.59
CA LEU A 737 -28.78 -13.60 3.87
C LEU A 737 -29.46 -13.04 2.61
N PRO A 738 -29.34 -11.75 2.36
CA PRO A 738 -28.51 -10.75 3.06
C PRO A 738 -29.20 -9.97 4.20
N ALA A 739 -30.45 -10.29 4.56
CA ALA A 739 -31.24 -9.51 5.52
C ALA A 739 -30.62 -9.41 6.91
N ASP A 740 -30.04 -10.51 7.42
CA ASP A 740 -29.41 -10.57 8.73
C ASP A 740 -28.04 -9.85 8.82
N ILE A 741 -27.39 -9.56 7.67
CA ILE A 741 -26.04 -8.99 7.67
C ILE A 741 -25.97 -7.68 8.47
N PRO A 742 -26.73 -6.62 8.16
CA PRO A 742 -26.62 -5.36 8.88
C PRO A 742 -27.05 -5.49 10.34
N VAL A 743 -28.06 -6.28 10.63
CA VAL A 743 -28.61 -6.44 11.98
C VAL A 743 -27.57 -7.08 12.91
N LEU A 744 -27.00 -8.22 12.51
CA LEU A 744 -26.04 -8.95 13.31
C LEU A 744 -24.75 -8.18 13.54
N VAL A 745 -24.31 -7.42 12.53
CA VAL A 745 -23.10 -6.60 12.66
C VAL A 745 -23.33 -5.45 13.62
N GLN A 746 -24.46 -4.75 13.52
CA GLN A 746 -24.78 -3.68 14.47
C GLN A 746 -24.91 -4.23 15.89
N GLU A 747 -25.59 -5.34 16.12
CA GLU A 747 -25.75 -5.97 17.45
C GLU A 747 -24.39 -6.34 18.08
N VAL A 748 -23.41 -6.78 17.28
CA VAL A 748 -22.10 -7.18 17.80
C VAL A 748 -21.17 -6.00 18.02
N TYR A 749 -21.18 -4.99 17.14
CA TYR A 749 -20.16 -3.93 17.15
C TYR A 749 -20.62 -2.61 17.77
N GLU A 750 -21.92 -2.39 17.94
CA GLU A 750 -22.44 -1.20 18.61
C GLU A 750 -22.77 -1.47 20.09
N GLU A 751 -23.02 -0.41 20.84
CA GLU A 751 -23.52 -0.58 22.20
C GLU A 751 -24.92 -1.18 22.17
N PRO A 752 -25.17 -2.32 22.84
CA PRO A 752 -26.45 -3.00 22.78
C PRO A 752 -27.51 -2.17 23.47
N ALA A 753 -28.68 -2.05 22.85
CA ALA A 753 -29.85 -1.40 23.43
C ALA A 753 -30.43 -2.16 24.64
N ALA A 754 -30.07 -3.43 24.82
CA ALA A 754 -30.48 -4.30 25.92
C ALA A 754 -29.24 -5.02 26.51
N PRO A 755 -29.30 -5.44 27.80
CA PRO A 755 -28.22 -6.22 28.40
C PRO A 755 -27.91 -7.48 27.56
N LEU A 756 -26.64 -7.73 27.34
CA LEU A 756 -26.18 -8.96 26.67
C LEU A 756 -26.49 -10.20 27.51
N ARG A 757 -26.55 -11.35 26.88
CA ARG A 757 -26.81 -12.65 27.55
C ARG A 757 -25.79 -12.88 28.69
N TRP A 758 -24.54 -12.48 28.50
CA TRP A 758 -23.44 -12.67 29.49
C TRP A 758 -22.75 -11.35 29.83
N PRO A 759 -23.39 -10.43 30.58
CA PRO A 759 -22.88 -9.07 30.75
C PRO A 759 -21.52 -9.00 31.49
N LEU A 760 -21.31 -9.79 32.55
CA LEU A 760 -20.09 -9.71 33.36
C LEU A 760 -18.82 -10.17 32.57
N PRO A 761 -18.80 -11.34 31.93
CA PRO A 761 -17.66 -11.76 31.10
C PRO A 761 -17.40 -10.83 29.92
N GLU A 762 -18.44 -10.20 29.35
CA GLU A 762 -18.31 -9.26 28.26
C GLU A 762 -17.72 -7.92 28.71
N ASP A 763 -18.18 -7.37 29.84
CA ASP A 763 -17.67 -6.11 30.40
C ASP A 763 -16.16 -6.20 30.68
N GLU A 764 -15.68 -7.28 31.29
CA GLU A 764 -14.25 -7.51 31.50
C GLU A 764 -13.47 -7.60 30.18
N ALA A 765 -14.03 -8.28 29.19
CA ALA A 765 -13.39 -8.43 27.89
C ALA A 765 -13.35 -7.10 27.14
N ARG A 766 -14.44 -6.30 27.21
CA ARG A 766 -14.56 -4.98 26.62
C ARG A 766 -13.54 -3.99 27.19
N LEU A 767 -13.40 -3.92 28.51
CA LEU A 767 -12.40 -3.06 29.15
C LEU A 767 -10.98 -3.37 28.67
N ARG A 768 -10.63 -4.66 28.58
CA ARG A 768 -9.33 -5.09 28.07
C ARG A 768 -9.16 -4.75 26.57
N ALA A 769 -10.22 -4.81 25.78
CA ALA A 769 -10.22 -4.44 24.37
C ALA A 769 -10.00 -2.93 24.21
N GLU A 770 -10.66 -2.11 25.02
CA GLU A 770 -10.50 -0.65 25.06
C GLU A 770 -9.06 -0.24 25.43
N GLU A 771 -8.47 -0.87 26.44
CA GLU A 771 -7.04 -0.65 26.81
C GLU A 771 -6.09 -0.99 25.67
N ARG A 772 -6.30 -2.14 25.01
CA ARG A 772 -5.49 -2.53 23.84
C ARG A 772 -5.67 -1.55 22.69
N ARG A 773 -6.90 -1.13 22.41
CA ARG A 773 -7.21 -0.13 21.39
C ARG A 773 -6.52 1.19 21.68
N ALA A 774 -6.63 1.73 22.92
CA ALA A 774 -5.96 2.96 23.32
C ALA A 774 -4.43 2.85 23.18
N THR A 775 -3.86 1.70 23.50
CA THR A 775 -2.42 1.41 23.33
C THR A 775 -2.04 1.42 21.84
N ALA A 776 -2.82 0.75 20.99
CA ALA A 776 -2.60 0.71 19.55
C ALA A 776 -2.70 2.11 18.91
N GLU A 777 -3.71 2.90 19.33
CA GLU A 777 -3.88 4.29 18.88
C GLU A 777 -2.70 5.18 19.30
N SER A 778 -2.21 5.03 20.52
CA SER A 778 -1.04 5.77 21.02
C SER A 778 0.23 5.40 20.24
N LYS A 779 0.46 4.12 19.96
CA LYS A 779 1.58 3.66 19.12
C LYS A 779 1.50 4.24 17.71
N ALA A 780 0.30 4.22 17.09
CA ALA A 780 0.10 4.75 15.75
C ALA A 780 0.46 6.23 15.65
N GLN A 781 0.18 7.03 16.68
CA GLN A 781 0.47 8.47 16.71
C GLN A 781 1.97 8.79 16.50
N THR A 782 2.86 7.91 16.91
CA THR A 782 4.32 8.12 16.77
C THR A 782 4.74 8.32 15.32
N TYR A 783 4.23 7.50 14.42
CA TYR A 783 4.63 7.52 13.01
C TYR A 783 3.54 8.05 12.06
N ARG A 784 2.36 8.33 12.59
CA ARG A 784 1.26 8.88 11.80
C ARG A 784 1.54 10.31 11.38
N LEU A 785 1.43 10.61 10.10
CA LEU A 785 1.54 11.95 9.54
C LEU A 785 0.52 12.90 10.19
N ASP A 786 0.89 14.17 10.38
CA ASP A 786 -0.01 15.17 10.93
C ASP A 786 -1.19 15.49 9.98
N GLN A 787 -2.23 16.10 10.50
CA GLN A 787 -3.29 16.69 9.67
C GLN A 787 -2.69 17.81 8.82
N VAL A 788 -3.41 18.17 7.76
CA VAL A 788 -3.05 19.31 6.93
C VAL A 788 -2.98 20.56 7.81
N ASP A 789 -1.84 21.22 7.81
CA ASP A 789 -1.69 22.50 8.47
C ASP A 789 -2.34 23.59 7.60
N ILE A 790 -3.46 24.12 8.10
CA ILE A 790 -4.23 25.18 7.46
C ILE A 790 -3.79 26.59 7.89
N THR A 791 -2.73 26.70 8.69
CA THR A 791 -2.21 28.01 9.13
C THR A 791 -1.51 28.74 8.00
N ALA A 792 -1.45 30.06 8.13
CA ALA A 792 -0.73 30.90 7.18
C ALA A 792 0.78 30.57 7.08
N ASN A 793 1.34 29.94 8.11
CA ASN A 793 2.76 29.60 8.21
C ASN A 793 3.07 28.13 7.88
N ALA A 794 2.10 27.36 7.38
CA ALA A 794 2.30 25.98 7.01
C ALA A 794 3.45 25.81 6.01
N THR A 795 4.44 25.02 6.34
CA THR A 795 5.60 24.69 5.49
C THR A 795 5.82 23.18 5.43
N LEU A 796 6.79 22.72 4.64
CA LEU A 796 7.25 21.34 4.68
C LEU A 796 8.39 21.11 5.69
N LEU A 797 8.98 22.17 6.24
CA LEU A 797 10.00 22.02 7.27
C LEU A 797 9.42 21.27 8.47
N ASP A 798 10.16 20.28 8.96
CA ASP A 798 9.74 19.41 10.06
C ASP A 798 8.44 18.57 9.81
N TRP A 799 7.98 18.49 8.57
CA TRP A 799 6.79 17.71 8.20
C TRP A 799 6.93 16.22 8.57
N ILE A 800 8.17 15.71 8.55
CA ILE A 800 8.53 14.33 8.95
C ILE A 800 9.40 14.41 10.20
N LYS A 801 8.79 14.62 11.39
CA LYS A 801 9.51 14.76 12.66
C LYS A 801 10.22 13.49 13.12
N TYR A 802 9.50 12.37 13.02
CA TYR A 802 9.99 11.04 13.38
C TYR A 802 9.85 10.15 12.16
N ASP A 803 10.96 9.81 11.56
CA ASP A 803 10.99 9.01 10.33
C ASP A 803 10.81 7.53 10.67
N ALA A 804 9.73 6.93 10.18
CA ALA A 804 9.50 5.49 10.28
C ALA A 804 10.45 4.67 9.38
N GLY A 805 11.28 5.33 8.58
CA GLY A 805 12.12 4.71 7.57
C GLY A 805 11.45 4.70 6.19
N ASP A 806 12.05 3.96 5.28
CA ASP A 806 11.57 3.84 3.90
C ASP A 806 10.75 2.53 3.77
N PRO A 807 9.41 2.60 3.65
CA PRO A 807 8.57 1.40 3.57
C PRO A 807 8.84 0.55 2.32
N ASP A 808 9.47 1.13 1.29
CA ASP A 808 9.82 0.40 0.08
C ASP A 808 11.10 -0.43 0.25
N ARG A 809 11.92 -0.13 1.27
CA ARG A 809 13.21 -0.78 1.54
C ARG A 809 13.32 -1.44 2.91
N ASN A 810 12.47 -1.08 3.86
CA ASN A 810 12.59 -1.50 5.25
C ASN A 810 11.31 -2.21 5.71
N SER A 811 11.44 -3.46 6.16
CA SER A 811 10.34 -4.26 6.71
C SER A 811 9.73 -3.64 7.98
N ALA A 812 10.56 -3.03 8.84
CA ALA A 812 10.08 -2.33 10.03
C ALA A 812 9.20 -1.12 9.68
N ALA A 813 9.59 -0.34 8.66
CA ALA A 813 8.77 0.77 8.19
C ALA A 813 7.45 0.28 7.53
N ARG A 814 7.48 -0.86 6.84
CA ARG A 814 6.25 -1.52 6.36
C ARG A 814 5.36 -2.00 7.50
N GLY A 815 5.96 -2.53 8.57
CA GLY A 815 5.26 -2.93 9.78
C GLY A 815 4.64 -1.75 10.55
N ALA A 816 5.10 -0.53 10.33
CA ALA A 816 4.63 0.64 11.07
C ALA A 816 3.17 1.05 10.79
N VAL A 817 2.52 0.52 9.77
CA VAL A 817 1.08 0.71 9.50
C VAL A 817 0.21 -0.47 9.96
N ARG A 818 0.81 -1.51 10.53
CA ARG A 818 0.13 -2.68 11.10
C ARG A 818 0.64 -2.93 12.52
N ASP A 819 -0.25 -3.17 13.46
CA ASP A 819 0.13 -3.62 14.83
C ASP A 819 0.37 -5.14 14.79
N ALA A 820 1.33 -5.58 13.96
CA ALA A 820 1.69 -6.98 13.85
C ALA A 820 3.00 -7.24 14.61
N GLU A 821 3.05 -8.35 15.33
CA GLU A 821 4.31 -8.82 15.93
C GLU A 821 5.32 -9.11 14.79
N GLU A 822 6.59 -8.80 15.02
CA GLU A 822 7.66 -9.02 14.04
C GLU A 822 7.75 -10.49 13.67
N THR A 823 7.77 -10.77 12.37
CA THR A 823 7.94 -12.11 11.83
C THR A 823 9.07 -12.12 10.81
N LEU A 824 9.83 -13.19 10.79
CA LEU A 824 10.93 -13.38 9.87
C LEU A 824 10.42 -14.06 8.59
N GLU A 825 10.76 -13.50 7.44
CA GLU A 825 10.58 -14.16 6.14
C GLU A 825 11.95 -14.69 5.68
N VAL A 826 11.96 -15.94 5.21
CA VAL A 826 13.18 -16.63 4.77
C VAL A 826 12.99 -17.22 3.38
N LEU A 827 14.06 -17.34 2.62
CA LEU A 827 14.09 -18.05 1.34
C LEU A 827 14.44 -19.53 1.60
N VAL A 828 13.53 -20.43 1.27
CA VAL A 828 13.72 -21.85 1.50
C VAL A 828 14.40 -22.47 0.29
N LEU A 829 15.58 -23.05 0.51
CA LEU A 829 16.37 -23.77 -0.48
C LEU A 829 16.67 -25.19 0.05
N GLN A 830 17.11 -26.07 -0.83
CA GLN A 830 17.63 -27.39 -0.45
C GLN A 830 19.12 -27.48 -0.76
N GLU A 831 19.85 -28.22 0.04
CA GLU A 831 21.24 -28.57 -0.22
C GLU A 831 21.30 -29.98 -0.79
N ASP A 832 21.99 -30.17 -1.93
CA ASP A 832 22.24 -31.48 -2.52
C ASP A 832 23.49 -32.17 -1.91
N GLU A 833 23.78 -33.37 -2.38
CA GLU A 833 24.93 -34.15 -1.91
C GLU A 833 26.28 -33.43 -2.16
N ASP A 834 26.37 -32.58 -3.17
CA ASP A 834 27.55 -31.78 -3.52
C ASP A 834 27.59 -30.42 -2.77
N LYS A 835 26.72 -30.21 -1.78
CA LYS A 835 26.56 -28.96 -1.03
C LYS A 835 26.16 -27.75 -1.89
N THR A 836 25.61 -28.01 -3.07
CA THR A 836 25.07 -26.94 -3.92
C THR A 836 23.66 -26.61 -3.46
N LEU A 837 23.40 -25.30 -3.25
CA LEU A 837 22.03 -24.84 -2.94
C LEU A 837 21.18 -24.89 -4.21
N ARG A 838 19.98 -25.43 -4.07
CA ARG A 838 19.01 -25.58 -5.13
C ARG A 838 17.62 -25.11 -4.71
N THR A 839 16.82 -24.72 -5.68
CA THR A 839 15.38 -24.55 -5.46
C THR A 839 14.76 -25.89 -5.06
N PRO A 840 13.71 -25.91 -4.22
CA PRO A 840 13.12 -27.14 -3.70
C PRO A 840 12.72 -28.13 -4.81
N SER A 841 13.05 -29.42 -4.57
CA SER A 841 12.86 -30.52 -5.52
C SER A 841 11.39 -30.87 -5.80
N TRP A 842 10.48 -30.49 -4.91
CA TRP A 842 9.04 -30.75 -5.03
C TRP A 842 8.28 -29.68 -5.82
N LEU A 843 8.89 -28.55 -6.17
CA LEU A 843 8.22 -27.51 -6.93
C LEU A 843 7.71 -28.06 -8.28
N SER A 844 6.51 -27.67 -8.65
CA SER A 844 5.92 -28.07 -9.92
C SER A 844 6.66 -27.50 -11.15
N ARG A 845 7.21 -26.29 -10.99
CA ARG A 845 8.06 -25.60 -11.98
C ARG A 845 9.33 -25.11 -11.29
N ASN A 846 10.41 -25.03 -12.03
CA ASN A 846 11.71 -24.49 -11.54
C ASN A 846 12.31 -25.31 -10.38
N LYS A 847 12.06 -26.62 -10.33
CA LYS A 847 12.57 -27.51 -9.30
C LYS A 847 14.06 -27.81 -9.49
N GLY A 848 14.80 -27.90 -8.39
CA GLY A 848 16.19 -28.36 -8.39
C GLY A 848 17.18 -27.46 -9.15
N ILE A 849 16.86 -26.21 -9.41
CA ILE A 849 17.74 -25.27 -10.10
C ILE A 849 18.82 -24.82 -9.13
N ALA A 850 20.10 -24.89 -9.57
CA ALA A 850 21.23 -24.42 -8.78
C ALA A 850 21.13 -22.91 -8.51
N VAL A 851 21.35 -22.52 -7.26
CA VAL A 851 21.27 -21.15 -6.76
C VAL A 851 22.67 -20.65 -6.42
N PRO A 852 23.24 -19.71 -7.20
CA PRO A 852 24.55 -19.16 -6.91
C PRO A 852 24.50 -18.19 -5.71
N THR A 853 25.46 -18.32 -4.80
CA THR A 853 25.67 -17.40 -3.68
C THR A 853 26.87 -16.48 -3.89
N GLU A 854 27.84 -16.94 -4.68
CA GLU A 854 29.08 -16.20 -5.02
C GLU A 854 28.97 -15.38 -6.31
N ALA A 855 27.88 -15.53 -7.05
CA ALA A 855 27.59 -14.75 -8.25
C ALA A 855 26.16 -14.21 -8.19
N LEU A 856 25.89 -13.10 -8.87
CA LEU A 856 24.55 -12.54 -8.98
C LEU A 856 23.65 -13.48 -9.80
N PRO A 857 22.54 -13.98 -9.25
CA PRO A 857 21.54 -14.69 -10.04
C PRO A 857 20.98 -13.80 -11.15
N SER A 858 20.60 -14.40 -12.26
CA SER A 858 19.86 -13.69 -13.30
C SER A 858 18.54 -13.11 -12.75
N PRO A 859 17.96 -12.08 -13.35
CA PRO A 859 16.69 -11.52 -12.90
C PRO A 859 15.58 -12.57 -12.77
N TRP A 860 15.48 -13.46 -13.77
CA TRP A 860 14.53 -14.57 -13.74
C TRP A 860 14.78 -15.54 -12.56
N LEU A 861 16.03 -15.93 -12.31
CA LEU A 861 16.37 -16.82 -11.20
C LEU A 861 16.13 -16.13 -9.85
N SER A 862 16.40 -14.83 -9.75
CA SER A 862 16.08 -14.03 -8.55
C SER A 862 14.58 -14.07 -8.24
N ASP A 863 13.71 -13.97 -9.25
CA ASP A 863 12.27 -14.06 -9.07
C ASP A 863 11.84 -15.47 -8.62
N VAL A 864 12.47 -16.53 -9.16
CA VAL A 864 12.22 -17.91 -8.70
C VAL A 864 12.65 -18.11 -7.24
N ILE A 865 13.83 -17.62 -6.86
CA ILE A 865 14.34 -17.69 -5.48
C ILE A 865 13.39 -16.95 -4.53
N LEU A 866 12.94 -15.74 -4.86
CA LEU A 866 11.94 -15.01 -4.08
C LEU A 866 10.62 -15.77 -3.96
N GLY A 867 10.26 -16.53 -4.97
CA GLY A 867 9.09 -17.41 -4.93
C GLY A 867 9.18 -18.55 -3.92
N CYS A 868 10.38 -18.89 -3.48
CA CYS A 868 10.63 -19.85 -2.40
C CYS A 868 10.54 -19.20 -1.01
N SER A 869 10.04 -17.97 -0.90
CA SER A 869 9.89 -17.28 0.39
C SER A 869 8.85 -17.94 1.29
N LEU A 870 9.14 -17.98 2.58
CA LEU A 870 8.30 -18.53 3.63
C LEU A 870 8.34 -17.62 4.86
N ARG A 871 7.17 -17.24 5.37
CA ARG A 871 7.08 -16.53 6.65
C ARG A 871 7.13 -17.55 7.79
N LEU A 872 8.11 -17.38 8.69
CA LEU A 872 8.25 -18.21 9.85
C LEU A 872 7.11 -17.98 10.85
N PRO A 873 6.66 -19.04 11.56
CA PRO A 873 5.68 -18.93 12.63
C PRO A 873 6.12 -17.94 13.70
N LEU A 874 5.17 -17.20 14.26
CA LEU A 874 5.42 -16.21 15.30
C LEU A 874 6.16 -16.78 16.53
N ALA A 875 5.91 -18.06 16.87
CA ALA A 875 6.61 -18.74 17.95
C ALA A 875 8.14 -18.79 17.77
N LEU A 876 8.61 -18.80 16.51
CA LEU A 876 10.04 -18.77 16.18
C LEU A 876 10.60 -17.34 16.16
N CYS A 877 9.75 -16.31 16.22
CA CYS A 877 10.16 -14.92 16.09
C CYS A 877 10.00 -14.11 17.38
N ARG A 878 9.50 -14.72 18.48
CA ARG A 878 9.26 -14.01 19.74
C ARG A 878 10.51 -13.87 20.60
N GLY A 879 10.65 -12.67 21.20
CA GLY A 879 11.71 -12.39 22.17
C GLY A 879 13.11 -12.54 21.57
N PRO A 880 14.06 -13.19 22.25
CA PRO A 880 15.42 -13.32 21.78
C PRO A 880 15.59 -14.26 20.58
N HIS A 881 14.59 -15.09 20.27
CA HIS A 881 14.68 -16.06 19.17
C HIS A 881 14.85 -15.39 17.82
N ILE A 882 14.20 -14.25 17.55
CA ILE A 882 14.29 -13.57 16.24
C ILE A 882 15.74 -13.16 15.94
N ASP A 883 16.42 -12.50 16.88
CA ASP A 883 17.80 -12.07 16.69
C ASP A 883 18.78 -13.26 16.62
N GLN A 884 18.51 -14.33 17.36
CA GLN A 884 19.30 -15.55 17.32
C GLN A 884 19.16 -16.22 15.95
N HIS A 885 17.93 -16.35 15.44
CA HIS A 885 17.69 -16.96 14.13
C HIS A 885 18.26 -16.13 12.99
N ILE A 886 18.15 -14.80 13.02
CA ILE A 886 18.77 -13.92 12.03
C ILE A 886 20.29 -14.19 11.99
N ARG A 887 20.96 -14.11 13.13
CA ARG A 887 22.41 -14.37 13.21
C ARG A 887 22.79 -15.75 12.71
N THR A 888 22.00 -16.77 13.09
CA THR A 888 22.26 -18.16 12.65
C THR A 888 22.14 -18.30 11.14
N LEU A 889 21.11 -17.72 10.53
CA LEU A 889 20.86 -17.80 9.08
C LEU A 889 21.88 -16.99 8.29
N GLU A 890 22.28 -15.78 8.76
CA GLU A 890 23.32 -14.95 8.14
C GLU A 890 24.68 -15.65 8.13
N HIS A 891 25.04 -16.35 9.20
CA HIS A 891 26.34 -17.01 9.31
C HIS A 891 26.39 -18.36 8.60
N ARG A 892 25.26 -19.10 8.55
CA ARG A 892 25.25 -20.46 8.04
C ARG A 892 25.33 -20.56 6.52
N TYR A 893 24.65 -19.63 5.82
CA TYR A 893 24.60 -19.60 4.36
C TYR A 893 24.75 -18.15 3.84
N PRO A 894 25.98 -17.61 3.93
CA PRO A 894 26.23 -16.27 3.42
C PRO A 894 26.09 -16.24 1.89
N ALA A 895 25.46 -15.19 1.39
CA ALA A 895 25.31 -14.93 -0.03
C ALA A 895 25.86 -13.54 -0.39
N PRO A 896 27.20 -13.35 -0.37
CA PRO A 896 27.83 -12.04 -0.49
C PRO A 896 27.51 -11.36 -1.84
N ALA A 897 27.39 -12.11 -2.92
CA ALA A 897 27.06 -11.56 -4.22
C ALA A 897 25.64 -10.96 -4.26
N TRP A 898 24.72 -11.42 -3.40
CA TRP A 898 23.35 -10.92 -3.35
C TRP A 898 23.25 -9.47 -2.84
N HIS A 899 24.28 -8.95 -2.18
CA HIS A 899 24.33 -7.52 -1.83
C HIS A 899 24.26 -6.60 -3.06
N GLY A 900 24.69 -7.09 -4.23
CA GLY A 900 24.56 -6.41 -5.51
C GLY A 900 23.17 -6.53 -6.14
N SER A 901 22.33 -7.46 -5.68
CA SER A 901 20.97 -7.65 -6.19
C SER A 901 19.99 -6.69 -5.52
N HIS A 902 19.22 -5.96 -6.29
CA HIS A 902 18.12 -5.15 -5.75
C HIS A 902 16.99 -6.02 -5.18
N ALA A 903 16.87 -7.26 -5.64
CA ALA A 903 15.79 -8.17 -5.29
C ALA A 903 16.11 -9.06 -4.07
N LEU A 904 17.38 -9.48 -3.93
CA LEU A 904 17.81 -10.49 -2.94
C LEU A 904 18.64 -9.90 -1.80
N ARG A 905 18.92 -8.61 -1.82
CA ARG A 905 19.74 -7.95 -0.79
C ARG A 905 19.09 -8.04 0.57
N GLY A 906 19.78 -8.65 1.53
CA GLY A 906 19.33 -8.77 2.92
C GLY A 906 18.34 -9.90 3.17
N GLU A 907 18.06 -10.72 2.16
CA GLU A 907 17.22 -11.91 2.32
C GLU A 907 18.01 -13.03 3.04
N LEU A 908 17.31 -13.75 3.92
CA LEU A 908 17.87 -14.83 4.72
C LEU A 908 17.55 -16.18 4.10
N ILE A 909 18.50 -17.08 4.11
CA ILE A 909 18.35 -18.41 3.51
C ILE A 909 18.12 -19.46 4.62
N LEU A 910 16.99 -20.18 4.53
CA LEU A 910 16.72 -21.39 5.32
C LEU A 910 16.91 -22.62 4.42
N VAL A 911 17.91 -23.43 4.74
CA VAL A 911 18.21 -24.64 3.98
C VAL A 911 17.56 -25.85 4.63
N LEU A 912 16.82 -26.59 3.82
CA LEU A 912 16.23 -27.87 4.18
C LEU A 912 17.06 -29.03 3.64
N ASP A 913 17.12 -30.13 4.38
CA ASP A 913 17.68 -31.38 3.91
C ASP A 913 16.80 -32.04 2.81
N ALA A 914 17.24 -33.17 2.29
CA ALA A 914 16.50 -33.93 1.27
C ALA A 914 15.10 -34.41 1.76
N ASN A 915 14.88 -34.48 3.07
CA ASN A 915 13.62 -34.86 3.70
C ASN A 915 12.75 -33.65 4.11
N GLY A 916 13.14 -32.45 3.71
CA GLY A 916 12.42 -31.23 4.05
C GLY A 916 12.60 -30.75 5.48
N ARG A 917 13.69 -31.13 6.17
CA ARG A 917 13.94 -30.82 7.57
C ARG A 917 15.01 -29.75 7.72
N ALA A 918 14.88 -28.91 8.75
CA ALA A 918 15.89 -27.98 9.22
C ALA A 918 15.81 -27.83 10.73
N HIS A 919 16.89 -27.33 11.34
CA HIS A 919 16.95 -27.01 12.75
C HIS A 919 17.31 -25.54 12.94
N LEU A 920 16.48 -24.83 13.72
CA LEU A 920 16.71 -23.49 14.24
C LEU A 920 16.49 -23.53 15.76
N ASP A 921 17.58 -23.59 16.52
CA ASP A 921 17.54 -23.76 17.96
C ASP A 921 16.57 -22.79 18.66
N PRO A 922 15.62 -23.27 19.48
CA PRO A 922 15.37 -24.62 19.91
C PRO A 922 14.25 -25.34 19.12
N PHE A 923 14.13 -25.16 17.83
CA PHE A 923 13.03 -25.69 17.03
C PHE A 923 13.52 -26.62 15.92
N ASP A 924 12.86 -27.78 15.80
CA ASP A 924 12.96 -28.69 14.67
C ASP A 924 11.85 -28.36 13.67
N LEU A 925 12.24 -28.06 12.44
CA LEU A 925 11.36 -27.65 11.35
C LEU A 925 11.21 -28.79 10.35
N HIS A 926 10.00 -28.95 9.82
CA HIS A 926 9.74 -29.86 8.71
C HIS A 926 8.77 -29.21 7.73
N TYR A 927 9.14 -29.16 6.47
CA TYR A 927 8.29 -28.70 5.38
C TYR A 927 7.88 -29.84 4.48
N SER A 928 6.58 -29.97 4.21
CA SER A 928 6.05 -30.86 3.18
C SER A 928 5.17 -30.10 2.20
N PRO A 929 5.18 -30.47 0.90
CA PRO A 929 4.26 -29.88 -0.08
C PRO A 929 2.79 -30.08 0.30
N LYS A 930 2.49 -31.08 1.13
CA LYS A 930 1.14 -31.45 1.52
C LYS A 930 0.60 -30.60 2.68
N ASP A 931 1.44 -30.33 3.68
CA ASP A 931 1.04 -29.72 4.95
C ASP A 931 1.70 -28.36 5.23
N GLY A 932 2.63 -27.92 4.35
CA GLY A 932 3.44 -26.74 4.58
C GLY A 932 4.43 -26.89 5.72
N LEU A 933 4.85 -25.80 6.34
CA LEU A 933 5.78 -25.81 7.47
C LEU A 933 5.10 -26.25 8.76
N THR A 934 5.66 -27.30 9.38
CA THR A 934 5.41 -27.74 10.75
C THR A 934 6.66 -27.53 11.60
N PHE A 935 6.52 -27.41 12.90
CA PHE A 935 7.65 -27.29 13.82
C PHE A 935 7.32 -27.87 15.20
N THR A 936 8.35 -28.37 15.86
CA THR A 936 8.31 -28.82 17.24
C THR A 936 9.47 -28.21 18.02
N ARG A 937 9.33 -28.05 19.31
CA ARG A 937 10.45 -27.63 20.15
C ARG A 937 11.32 -28.88 20.43
N SER A 938 12.61 -28.75 20.14
CA SER A 938 13.58 -29.81 20.41
C SER A 938 13.58 -30.13 21.92
N SER A 939 13.53 -31.40 22.29
CA SER A 939 13.77 -31.78 23.68
C SER A 939 15.21 -31.43 24.05
N PRO A 940 15.50 -30.90 25.26
CA PRO A 940 16.87 -30.69 25.67
C PRO A 940 17.63 -32.04 25.53
N SER A 941 18.79 -31.99 24.87
CA SER A 941 19.63 -33.17 24.79
C SER A 941 20.04 -33.57 26.24
N GLU A 942 19.99 -34.85 26.58
CA GLU A 942 20.36 -35.35 27.91
C GLU A 942 21.80 -34.98 28.33
N SER A 943 22.60 -34.38 27.42
CA SER A 943 23.97 -33.96 27.65
C SER A 943 24.12 -32.54 28.27
N GLU A 944 23.05 -31.77 28.46
CA GLU A 944 23.06 -30.40 29.00
C GLU A 944 22.41 -30.28 30.39
N LEU A 945 22.21 -31.36 31.13
CA LEU A 945 21.87 -31.27 32.53
C LEU A 945 23.16 -30.91 33.32
N PRO A 946 23.23 -29.74 33.98
CA PRO A 946 24.36 -29.48 34.87
C PRO A 946 24.33 -30.49 36.01
N LEU A 947 25.48 -31.15 36.23
CA LEU A 947 25.76 -32.00 37.39
C LEU A 947 25.73 -31.18 38.70
#